data_52d4a97e0b9d5512ee762478fac085a0
#
_entry.id   52d4a97e0b9d5512ee762478fac085a0
#
_cell.length_a   1.000
_cell.length_b   1.000
_cell.length_c   1.000
_cell.angle_alpha   90.00
_cell.angle_beta   90.00
_cell.angle_gamma   90.00
#
_symmetry.space_group_name_H-M   'P 1'
#
loop_
_entity.id
_entity.type
_entity.pdbx_description
1 polymer ?
#
loop_
_entity_poly.entity_id
_entity_poly.type
_entity_poly.pdbx_seq_one_letter_code
_entity_poly.pdbx_strand_id
1 'polypeptide(L)'
;MNNDELEQGAASEGMPEDLKRLLARANEDDASAYDPDAESDEDEDDDEELEESFGANDRGEDAGTDVNGGSLQISEFGREMKQSFIEYSMSVITARALPDVRDGLKPVHRRILYAMNESGIFPNRPHKKSAWTVGEVIGKYHPHGDVAVYDTMVRLAQWFSVRTPLIDGHGNFGNIDGDGAAAMRYTESRLAKPAMELLRDLQKDTVDWQPNYDESLAEPTALPARFPNLLVNGSQGIAVGMATNIAPHNMGEAVEATCYLIDHPDATVDELMQIMPGPDFPTGALIMGTDGIRQSYETGRGSITVRAKAHVESTKTGRSRLVFTEIPYMVNKGTLQEKIASLVNEKRIEGISDMRDESTQKGLRLVIELKKGVIPQVVLNNLYKYTSLQTTFGANNLALVNGIPKRLSLREMLQHYIDHQVDVVTRRTRFDLKKAQARAHILEGYLMALDHIDEVISIIRSSQTDAEASSRLIERFGFSPEQTTAILEMKLRRLTGLERDKIEEELEGLRRAIAYYEDLLAHEEKILGVIKEEMREIARKFGDKRRTQITGAEKDLNVEDLIADEDMVVTITHTGYVKRIPVESYRAQKRGGKGVSGVNLKEDDVIDEMFIASTHEYVLFFSTKGKVYRLKVHELPEGTRQARGTAIVNLLPFEDGEKIASVISCREFPEDEYLMFATAHGMVKKTAMAAYDRSRRDGIIAINIKDGDRLLGVRRVKPGDKIIMATTAGKAIMFSEDQVRATGRDTSGVRGIGMKADAEVLGMEITNGSGELFVITERGYGKRTPVADYPEQNRGGQGVYTIQMTDRKGALAAMKVVGPQHELLIITEGATVLRVKTAEISQTGRATQGVKMMSVDEGDRVTAVARMTAAKKKDGDSAEGEDSVEVEGGEPVDLPAGAVAEVPGDEGHVDIGSGDETLEDLLEE
;
A
#
# COMPACT_ATOMS: atom_id res chain seq x y z
N MET A 1 5.28 42.10 2.78
CA MET A 1 6.10 41.93 4.00
C MET A 1 5.37 40.88 4.81
N ASN A 2 5.85 39.66 4.72
CA ASN A 2 5.18 38.46 5.25
C ASN A 2 5.47 38.29 6.72
N ASN A 3 4.49 37.79 7.47
CA ASN A 3 4.56 37.54 8.91
C ASN A 3 5.56 36.41 9.33
N ASP A 4 6.22 35.77 8.40
CA ASP A 4 7.15 34.65 8.68
C ASP A 4 8.59 35.09 9.03
N GLU A 5 8.89 36.39 8.94
CA GLU A 5 10.22 36.91 9.29
C GLU A 5 10.33 37.43 10.74
N LEU A 6 9.25 37.41 11.54
CA LEU A 6 9.23 37.94 12.90
C LEU A 6 9.27 36.87 14.02
N GLU A 7 9.07 35.57 13.71
CA GLU A 7 9.16 34.51 14.73
C GLU A 7 10.53 33.82 14.82
N GLN A 8 11.42 33.98 13.83
CA GLN A 8 12.75 33.35 13.88
C GLN A 8 13.85 34.26 14.47
N GLY A 9 13.56 35.52 14.76
CA GLY A 9 14.53 36.50 15.25
C GLY A 9 14.67 36.62 16.77
N ALA A 10 13.71 36.13 17.57
CA ALA A 10 13.67 36.45 18.99
C ALA A 10 14.19 35.39 19.97
N ALA A 11 14.51 34.17 19.48
CA ALA A 11 14.91 33.05 20.34
C ALA A 11 16.43 32.76 20.37
N SER A 12 17.26 33.47 19.63
CA SER A 12 18.68 33.13 19.49
C SER A 12 19.69 34.10 20.14
N GLU A 13 19.24 35.19 20.70
CA GLU A 13 20.15 36.10 21.39
C GLU A 13 20.29 35.74 22.88
N GLY A 14 21.27 34.89 23.21
CA GLY A 14 21.58 34.51 24.60
C GLY A 14 21.99 33.05 24.78
N MET A 15 21.87 32.26 23.74
CA MET A 15 22.21 30.81 23.82
C MET A 15 23.71 30.58 23.57
N PRO A 16 24.42 29.77 24.41
CA PRO A 16 25.83 29.44 24.22
C PRO A 16 26.08 28.78 22.86
N GLU A 17 27.22 29.10 22.23
CA GLU A 17 27.58 28.58 20.90
C GLU A 17 27.63 27.06 20.80
N ASP A 18 28.00 26.37 21.90
CA ASP A 18 28.05 24.91 21.98
C ASP A 18 26.67 24.27 21.93
N LEU A 19 25.65 24.95 22.46
CA LEU A 19 24.25 24.49 22.42
C LEU A 19 23.66 24.67 21.03
N LYS A 20 24.03 25.73 20.32
CA LYS A 20 23.67 25.96 18.90
C LYS A 20 24.28 24.87 18.01
N ARG A 21 25.51 24.45 18.29
CA ARG A 21 26.20 23.36 17.54
C ARG A 21 25.59 21.98 17.83
N LEU A 22 25.12 21.73 19.07
CA LEU A 22 24.42 20.48 19.41
C LEU A 22 23.05 20.39 18.76
N LEU A 23 22.29 21.48 18.71
CA LEU A 23 20.99 21.54 18.01
C LEU A 23 21.13 21.46 16.48
N ALA A 24 22.19 22.04 15.93
CA ALA A 24 22.51 21.90 14.51
C ALA A 24 22.86 20.43 14.15
N ARG A 25 23.65 19.72 14.98
CA ARG A 25 23.96 18.30 14.80
C ARG A 25 22.74 17.39 14.93
N ALA A 26 21.86 17.67 15.90
CA ALA A 26 20.62 16.90 16.05
C ALA A 26 19.67 17.03 14.85
N ASN A 27 19.71 18.17 14.16
CA ASN A 27 18.92 18.39 12.93
C ASN A 27 19.62 17.83 11.65
N GLU A 28 20.94 17.63 11.66
CA GLU A 28 21.68 16.99 10.55
C GLU A 28 21.58 15.46 10.61
N ASP A 29 21.52 14.87 11.79
CA ASP A 29 21.37 13.41 11.95
C ASP A 29 19.96 12.89 11.59
N ASP A 30 18.93 13.75 11.61
CA ASP A 30 17.55 13.37 11.22
C ASP A 30 17.32 13.45 9.69
N ALA A 31 18.24 14.06 8.94
CA ALA A 31 18.11 14.21 7.48
C ALA A 31 18.89 13.17 6.66
N SER A 32 19.70 12.29 7.29
CA SER A 32 20.59 11.36 6.58
C SER A 32 20.30 9.86 6.82
N ALA A 33 19.25 9.50 7.53
CA ALA A 33 18.94 8.11 7.90
C ALA A 33 17.76 7.52 7.12
N TYR A 34 17.84 7.48 5.78
CA TYR A 34 17.05 6.54 4.98
C TYR A 34 17.77 6.20 3.68
N ASP A 35 18.64 5.21 3.74
CA ASP A 35 19.19 4.50 2.58
C ASP A 35 18.62 3.07 2.60
N PRO A 36 17.83 2.65 1.60
CA PRO A 36 17.18 1.33 1.57
C PRO A 36 18.07 0.18 1.08
N ASP A 37 19.35 0.39 0.79
CA ASP A 37 20.22 -0.61 0.16
C ASP A 37 21.47 -1.02 0.98
N ALA A 38 21.50 -0.79 2.29
CA ALA A 38 22.59 -1.28 3.13
C ALA A 38 22.33 -2.71 3.59
N GLU A 39 23.06 -3.65 3.01
CA GLU A 39 23.20 -5.04 3.47
C GLU A 39 23.85 -5.08 4.85
N SER A 40 23.28 -5.95 5.71
CA SER A 40 23.74 -6.23 7.06
C SER A 40 25.04 -7.01 7.05
N ASP A 41 26.11 -6.46 7.59
CA ASP A 41 27.22 -7.25 8.12
C ASP A 41 27.04 -7.36 9.64
N GLU A 42 26.97 -8.60 10.09
CA GLU A 42 26.98 -8.99 11.49
C GLU A 42 28.40 -8.76 12.06
N ASP A 43 28.49 -7.93 13.09
CA ASP A 43 29.62 -8.00 14.03
C ASP A 43 29.04 -8.10 15.45
N GLU A 44 29.07 -9.31 15.96
CA GLU A 44 29.01 -9.63 17.39
C GLU A 44 30.31 -9.16 18.05
N ASP A 45 30.20 -8.83 19.35
CA ASP A 45 31.25 -8.50 20.31
C ASP A 45 31.53 -7.01 20.51
N ASP A 46 30.86 -6.46 21.57
CA ASP A 46 31.43 -5.46 22.50
C ASP A 46 30.40 -5.03 23.58
N ASP A 47 29.82 -6.02 24.31
CA ASP A 47 29.00 -5.81 25.51
C ASP A 47 29.71 -6.22 26.83
N GLU A 48 31.00 -6.00 26.95
CA GLU A 48 31.75 -6.20 28.21
C GLU A 48 32.70 -5.04 28.46
N GLU A 49 32.20 -3.83 28.82
CA GLU A 49 33.05 -2.82 29.51
C GLU A 49 32.25 -1.64 30.08
N LEU A 50 31.03 -1.83 30.64
CA LEU A 50 30.30 -0.75 31.34
C LEU A 50 29.90 -1.05 32.79
N GLU A 51 30.39 -2.14 33.40
CA GLU A 51 30.10 -2.46 34.81
C GLU A 51 31.17 -2.11 35.85
N GLU A 52 32.29 -1.50 35.52
CA GLU A 52 33.32 -1.13 36.52
C GLU A 52 33.61 0.38 36.56
N SER A 53 32.63 1.23 36.92
CA SER A 53 32.94 2.54 37.48
C SER A 53 31.91 3.15 38.43
N PHE A 54 31.02 2.34 39.00
CA PHE A 54 30.16 2.79 40.10
C PHE A 54 30.66 2.38 41.45
N GLY A 55 31.88 2.71 41.78
CA GLY A 55 32.52 2.48 43.07
C GLY A 55 32.92 3.76 43.75
N ALA A 56 32.11 4.14 44.73
CA ALA A 56 32.48 4.85 45.98
C ALA A 56 33.44 6.06 45.86
N ASN A 57 32.95 7.13 46.41
CA ASN A 57 33.57 8.33 46.90
C ASN A 57 33.31 9.63 46.11
N ASP A 58 32.22 10.24 46.40
CA ASP A 58 32.24 11.68 46.53
C ASP A 58 31.30 12.07 47.66
N ARG A 59 31.82 12.17 48.89
CA ARG A 59 31.22 12.89 49.98
C ARG A 59 31.50 14.37 49.67
N GLY A 60 30.45 15.08 49.19
CA GLY A 60 30.53 16.48 48.93
C GLY A 60 31.04 17.24 50.16
N GLU A 61 32.22 17.80 50.07
CA GLU A 61 32.71 18.88 50.92
C GLU A 61 32.07 20.22 50.48
N ASP A 62 31.57 20.97 51.45
CA ASP A 62 31.00 22.30 51.44
C ASP A 62 29.49 22.42 51.18
N ALA A 63 28.73 22.12 52.22
CA ALA A 63 27.41 22.72 52.41
C ALA A 63 27.58 24.14 53.00
N GLY A 64 27.61 25.16 52.15
CA GLY A 64 27.51 26.54 52.61
C GLY A 64 26.07 26.81 53.07
N THR A 65 25.89 27.61 54.10
CA THR A 65 24.58 28.19 54.48
C THR A 65 24.38 29.49 53.74
N ASP A 66 23.18 29.72 53.19
CA ASP A 66 22.81 30.98 52.61
C ASP A 66 22.53 32.06 53.67
N VAL A 67 22.33 33.32 53.25
CA VAL A 67 22.08 34.47 54.15
C VAL A 67 20.81 34.32 55.00
N ASN A 68 19.92 33.34 54.70
CA ASN A 68 18.67 33.05 55.37
C ASN A 68 18.71 31.74 56.20
N GLY A 69 19.89 31.11 56.36
CA GLY A 69 20.03 29.88 57.15
C GLY A 69 19.61 28.58 56.46
N GLY A 70 19.41 28.62 55.14
CA GLY A 70 19.16 27.44 54.31
C GLY A 70 20.44 26.67 54.01
N SER A 71 20.34 25.34 53.81
CA SER A 71 21.45 24.49 53.35
C SER A 71 21.64 24.67 51.85
N LEU A 72 22.79 25.16 51.44
CA LEU A 72 23.17 25.26 50.03
C LEU A 72 23.75 23.93 49.58
N GLN A 73 23.07 23.26 48.68
CA GLN A 73 23.54 22.03 48.05
C GLN A 73 24.10 22.33 46.65
N ILE A 74 25.39 22.15 46.44
CA ILE A 74 26.02 22.33 45.13
C ILE A 74 25.89 21.05 44.39
N SER A 75 25.22 21.07 43.22
CA SER A 75 25.06 19.94 42.31
C SER A 75 25.72 20.25 40.98
N GLU A 76 26.41 19.27 40.41
CA GLU A 76 26.97 19.41 39.07
C GLU A 76 25.84 19.43 38.05
N PHE A 77 25.79 20.48 37.19
CA PHE A 77 24.72 20.71 36.22
C PHE A 77 24.50 19.49 35.29
N GLY A 78 25.59 18.87 34.79
CA GLY A 78 25.49 17.73 33.92
C GLY A 78 24.85 16.51 34.57
N ARG A 79 25.17 16.26 35.85
CA ARG A 79 24.58 15.16 36.64
C ARG A 79 23.10 15.40 36.92
N GLU A 80 22.75 16.61 37.33
CA GLU A 80 21.37 16.99 37.60
C GLU A 80 20.48 16.91 36.37
N MET A 81 20.97 17.40 35.25
CA MET A 81 20.27 17.31 33.94
C MET A 81 20.09 15.85 33.51
N LYS A 82 21.11 15.00 33.66
CA LYS A 82 21.02 13.58 33.31
C LYS A 82 19.98 12.87 34.19
N GLN A 83 19.99 13.12 35.48
CA GLN A 83 19.02 12.51 36.40
C GLN A 83 17.59 12.96 36.09
N SER A 84 17.36 14.28 35.98
CA SER A 84 16.05 14.84 35.66
C SER A 84 15.52 14.34 34.30
N PHE A 85 16.42 14.18 33.29
CA PHE A 85 16.04 13.64 32.00
C PHE A 85 15.63 12.16 32.08
N ILE A 86 16.34 11.36 32.89
CA ILE A 86 15.99 9.95 33.12
C ILE A 86 14.62 9.85 33.81
N GLU A 87 14.39 10.63 34.87
CA GLU A 87 13.12 10.64 35.61
C GLU A 87 11.95 11.10 34.70
N TYR A 88 12.15 12.15 33.91
CA TYR A 88 11.19 12.58 32.92
C TYR A 88 10.90 11.50 31.87
N SER A 89 11.94 10.88 31.33
CA SER A 89 11.81 9.82 30.32
C SER A 89 11.05 8.62 30.87
N MET A 90 11.38 8.18 32.08
CA MET A 90 10.65 7.09 32.74
C MET A 90 9.18 7.45 32.94
N SER A 91 8.89 8.66 33.43
CA SER A 91 7.50 9.12 33.61
C SER A 91 6.72 9.14 32.29
N VAL A 92 7.34 9.64 31.18
CA VAL A 92 6.70 9.64 29.85
C VAL A 92 6.46 8.23 29.35
N ILE A 93 7.38 7.30 29.55
CA ILE A 93 7.25 5.91 29.12
C ILE A 93 6.14 5.21 29.91
N THR A 94 6.22 5.21 31.25
CA THR A 94 5.35 4.40 32.11
C THR A 94 3.98 5.02 32.41
N ALA A 95 3.91 6.36 32.48
CA ALA A 95 2.71 7.06 32.95
C ALA A 95 2.03 7.97 31.90
N ARG A 96 2.46 7.93 30.61
CA ARG A 96 1.88 8.81 29.59
C ARG A 96 1.67 8.16 28.23
N ALA A 97 2.74 7.67 27.59
CA ALA A 97 2.73 7.38 26.15
C ALA A 97 2.35 5.95 25.78
N LEU A 98 2.72 4.96 26.61
CA LEU A 98 2.53 3.56 26.32
C LEU A 98 1.25 3.00 26.97
N PRO A 99 0.56 2.06 26.28
CA PRO A 99 -0.59 1.35 26.83
C PRO A 99 -0.13 0.22 27.77
N ASP A 100 -0.94 -0.11 28.75
CA ASP A 100 -0.79 -1.35 29.54
C ASP A 100 -1.31 -2.54 28.73
N VAL A 101 -0.59 -3.65 28.75
CA VAL A 101 -0.94 -4.85 27.96
C VAL A 101 -2.28 -5.46 28.40
N ARG A 102 -2.64 -5.30 29.68
CA ARG A 102 -3.83 -5.90 30.31
C ARG A 102 -5.15 -5.31 29.76
N ASP A 103 -5.25 -3.97 29.72
CA ASP A 103 -6.48 -3.27 29.30
C ASP A 103 -6.32 -2.46 28.00
N GLY A 104 -5.11 -2.35 27.46
CA GLY A 104 -4.83 -1.63 26.23
C GLY A 104 -4.97 -0.10 26.33
N LEU A 105 -5.01 0.43 27.53
CA LEU A 105 -5.27 1.84 27.79
C LEU A 105 -4.01 2.56 28.28
N LYS A 106 -3.86 3.80 27.84
CA LYS A 106 -2.94 4.75 28.49
C LYS A 106 -3.57 5.29 29.77
N PRO A 107 -2.80 5.84 30.71
CA PRO A 107 -3.36 6.39 31.95
C PRO A 107 -4.51 7.41 31.73
N VAL A 108 -4.35 8.33 30.77
CA VAL A 108 -5.40 9.32 30.47
C VAL A 108 -6.71 8.67 29.98
N HIS A 109 -6.64 7.64 29.13
CA HIS A 109 -7.83 6.91 28.66
C HIS A 109 -8.54 6.23 29.84
N ARG A 110 -7.78 5.53 30.67
CA ARG A 110 -8.30 4.83 31.85
C ARG A 110 -8.98 5.77 32.81
N ARG A 111 -8.35 6.91 33.12
CA ARG A 111 -8.88 7.97 34.00
C ARG A 111 -10.17 8.56 33.46
N ILE A 112 -10.29 8.81 32.15
CA ILE A 112 -11.52 9.30 31.52
C ILE A 112 -12.67 8.30 31.72
N LEU A 113 -12.44 7.03 31.37
CA LEU A 113 -13.48 5.99 31.48
C LEU A 113 -13.87 5.76 32.95
N TYR A 114 -12.90 5.76 33.87
CA TYR A 114 -13.14 5.60 35.28
C TYR A 114 -13.92 6.79 35.87
N ALA A 115 -13.54 8.02 35.56
CA ALA A 115 -14.24 9.21 36.04
C ALA A 115 -15.70 9.29 35.54
N MET A 116 -15.94 8.88 34.27
CA MET A 116 -17.29 8.79 33.73
C MET A 116 -18.13 7.71 34.42
N ASN A 117 -17.51 6.57 34.79
CA ASN A 117 -18.15 5.50 35.54
C ASN A 117 -18.55 5.96 36.95
N GLU A 118 -17.63 6.60 37.69
CA GLU A 118 -17.89 7.15 39.04
C GLU A 118 -18.97 8.23 38.99
N SER A 119 -18.96 9.07 37.98
CA SER A 119 -20.00 10.10 37.79
C SER A 119 -21.33 9.56 37.29
N GLY A 120 -21.45 8.27 37.06
CA GLY A 120 -22.68 7.60 36.61
C GLY A 120 -23.14 8.02 35.21
N ILE A 121 -22.18 8.38 34.32
CA ILE A 121 -22.48 8.80 32.94
C ILE A 121 -22.58 7.57 32.05
N PHE A 122 -23.63 6.77 32.25
CA PHE A 122 -23.82 5.46 31.60
C PHE A 122 -24.55 5.52 30.25
N PRO A 123 -24.48 4.48 29.40
CA PRO A 123 -25.13 4.44 28.10
C PRO A 123 -26.67 4.58 28.15
N ASN A 124 -27.30 4.19 29.24
CA ASN A 124 -28.75 4.27 29.46
C ASN A 124 -29.20 5.54 30.15
N ARG A 125 -28.30 6.54 30.28
CA ARG A 125 -28.59 7.85 30.87
C ARG A 125 -28.40 8.94 29.84
N PRO A 126 -29.01 10.13 30.01
CA PRO A 126 -28.79 11.28 29.15
C PRO A 126 -27.31 11.65 29.05
N HIS A 127 -26.90 12.17 27.90
CA HIS A 127 -25.55 12.72 27.69
C HIS A 127 -25.33 13.90 28.67
N LYS A 128 -24.08 14.07 29.10
CA LYS A 128 -23.63 15.25 29.86
C LYS A 128 -22.66 16.10 29.06
N LYS A 129 -22.59 17.39 29.32
CA LYS A 129 -21.60 18.28 28.69
C LYS A 129 -20.19 17.70 28.84
N SER A 130 -19.43 17.67 27.74
CA SER A 130 -18.06 17.15 27.74
C SER A 130 -17.17 17.87 28.75
N ALA A 131 -17.38 19.17 28.91
CA ALA A 131 -16.70 20.00 29.94
C ALA A 131 -16.88 19.47 31.38
N TRP A 132 -18.01 18.82 31.68
CA TRP A 132 -18.18 18.18 32.98
C TRP A 132 -17.21 17.04 33.20
N THR A 133 -17.13 16.13 32.23
CA THR A 133 -16.21 14.97 32.28
C THR A 133 -14.76 15.43 32.35
N VAL A 134 -14.38 16.43 31.54
CA VAL A 134 -13.03 17.00 31.53
C VAL A 134 -12.67 17.57 32.90
N GLY A 135 -13.61 18.34 33.53
CA GLY A 135 -13.41 18.91 34.86
C GLY A 135 -13.22 17.83 35.95
N GLU A 136 -14.04 16.77 35.95
CA GLU A 136 -13.92 15.63 36.85
C GLU A 136 -12.56 14.92 36.73
N VAL A 137 -12.11 14.69 35.48
CA VAL A 137 -10.83 14.03 35.21
C VAL A 137 -9.66 14.83 35.70
N ILE A 138 -9.62 16.14 35.39
CA ILE A 138 -8.51 17.01 35.77
C ILE A 138 -8.48 17.23 37.29
N GLY A 139 -9.64 17.51 37.87
CA GLY A 139 -9.73 17.80 39.29
C GLY A 139 -9.43 16.63 40.22
N LYS A 140 -9.64 15.40 39.74
CA LYS A 140 -9.52 14.19 40.58
C LYS A 140 -8.37 13.28 40.27
N TYR A 141 -7.98 13.14 38.96
CA TYR A 141 -7.09 12.05 38.55
C TYR A 141 -5.94 12.49 37.64
N HIS A 142 -6.13 13.51 36.80
CA HIS A 142 -5.16 13.82 35.73
C HIS A 142 -4.79 15.30 35.68
N PRO A 143 -3.76 15.74 36.46
CA PRO A 143 -3.40 17.15 36.63
C PRO A 143 -2.66 17.73 35.43
N HIS A 144 -3.28 17.66 34.23
CA HIS A 144 -2.75 18.18 32.98
C HIS A 144 -3.79 19.08 32.27
N GLY A 145 -3.41 19.66 31.13
CA GLY A 145 -4.27 20.59 30.37
C GLY A 145 -5.61 20.00 29.95
N ASP A 146 -6.65 20.81 30.01
CA ASP A 146 -8.02 20.44 29.64
C ASP A 146 -8.19 20.05 28.18
N VAL A 147 -7.45 20.72 27.29
CA VAL A 147 -7.44 20.40 25.85
C VAL A 147 -6.96 18.97 25.62
N ALA A 148 -5.89 18.52 26.27
CA ALA A 148 -5.34 17.19 26.11
C ALA A 148 -6.34 16.08 26.53
N VAL A 149 -7.07 16.33 27.64
CA VAL A 149 -8.12 15.40 28.11
C VAL A 149 -9.30 15.39 27.14
N TYR A 150 -9.74 16.60 26.70
CA TYR A 150 -10.85 16.73 25.76
C TYR A 150 -10.55 16.07 24.41
N ASP A 151 -9.38 16.33 23.82
CA ASP A 151 -8.97 15.75 22.55
C ASP A 151 -8.87 14.21 22.62
N THR A 152 -8.38 13.71 23.75
CA THR A 152 -8.38 12.25 24.02
C THR A 152 -9.80 11.69 24.06
N MET A 153 -10.70 12.37 24.75
CA MET A 153 -12.11 11.97 24.83
C MET A 153 -12.78 12.02 23.45
N VAL A 154 -12.53 13.08 22.67
CA VAL A 154 -13.00 13.23 21.28
C VAL A 154 -12.53 12.05 20.43
N ARG A 155 -11.24 11.69 20.51
CA ARG A 155 -10.68 10.57 19.76
C ARG A 155 -11.35 9.24 20.11
N LEU A 156 -11.66 8.98 21.37
CA LEU A 156 -12.37 7.77 21.80
C LEU A 156 -13.82 7.68 21.30
N ALA A 157 -14.41 8.81 20.86
CA ALA A 157 -15.76 8.86 20.27
C ALA A 157 -15.75 8.78 18.73
N GLN A 158 -14.62 9.01 18.07
CA GLN A 158 -14.53 9.06 16.60
C GLN A 158 -14.51 7.67 15.99
N TRP A 159 -15.53 7.35 15.17
CA TRP A 159 -15.66 6.05 14.49
C TRP A 159 -14.53 5.77 13.46
N PHE A 160 -13.89 6.81 12.92
CA PHE A 160 -12.78 6.71 11.98
C PHE A 160 -11.40 6.63 12.64
N SER A 161 -11.31 6.92 13.94
CA SER A 161 -10.08 6.86 14.73
C SER A 161 -9.98 5.58 15.56
N VAL A 162 -11.10 5.07 16.08
CA VAL A 162 -11.17 3.91 16.97
C VAL A 162 -12.08 2.83 16.37
N ARG A 163 -11.62 1.58 16.35
CA ARG A 163 -12.37 0.47 15.73
C ARG A 163 -13.68 0.16 16.46
N THR A 164 -13.62 0.24 17.78
CA THR A 164 -14.77 0.09 18.68
C THR A 164 -14.80 1.29 19.62
N PRO A 165 -15.58 2.34 19.30
CA PRO A 165 -15.65 3.53 20.13
C PRO A 165 -16.05 3.23 21.57
N LEU A 166 -15.39 3.89 22.52
CA LEU A 166 -15.63 3.73 23.96
C LEU A 166 -16.47 4.87 24.56
N ILE A 167 -16.61 5.96 23.82
CA ILE A 167 -17.43 7.13 24.17
C ILE A 167 -18.51 7.31 23.10
N ASP A 168 -19.73 7.58 23.54
CA ASP A 168 -20.87 7.98 22.73
C ASP A 168 -21.00 9.50 22.82
N GLY A 169 -20.67 10.17 21.69
CA GLY A 169 -20.66 11.63 21.60
C GLY A 169 -21.90 12.17 20.90
N HIS A 170 -22.45 13.28 21.42
CA HIS A 170 -23.52 14.05 20.80
C HIS A 170 -23.06 15.46 20.47
N GLY A 171 -23.21 15.85 19.20
CA GLY A 171 -22.70 17.12 18.66
C GLY A 171 -21.56 16.89 17.65
N ASN A 172 -20.76 17.93 17.41
CA ASN A 172 -19.63 17.84 16.48
C ASN A 172 -18.36 17.37 17.20
N PHE A 173 -17.96 16.12 16.94
CA PHE A 173 -16.72 15.47 17.42
C PHE A 173 -15.63 15.41 16.33
N GLY A 174 -15.66 16.32 15.34
CA GLY A 174 -14.75 16.30 14.20
C GLY A 174 -15.20 15.35 13.10
N ASN A 175 -14.48 15.37 11.99
CA ASN A 175 -14.75 14.53 10.83
C ASN A 175 -13.47 13.99 10.19
N ILE A 176 -13.62 13.13 9.18
CA ILE A 176 -12.51 12.54 8.45
C ILE A 176 -11.79 13.56 7.52
N ASP A 177 -12.38 14.73 7.30
CA ASP A 177 -11.81 15.83 6.52
C ASP A 177 -10.75 16.61 7.32
N GLY A 178 -10.68 16.35 8.63
CA GLY A 178 -9.73 16.98 9.52
C GLY A 178 -10.29 18.19 10.25
N ASP A 179 -11.60 18.47 10.13
CA ASP A 179 -12.23 19.50 10.96
C ASP A 179 -12.19 19.09 12.42
N GLY A 180 -11.80 20.01 13.27
CA GLY A 180 -11.73 19.81 14.71
C GLY A 180 -13.12 19.65 15.36
N ALA A 181 -13.12 19.06 16.56
CA ALA A 181 -14.34 19.00 17.36
C ALA A 181 -14.76 20.42 17.81
N ALA A 182 -16.07 20.61 18.02
CA ALA A 182 -16.56 21.82 18.66
C ALA A 182 -16.05 21.91 20.10
N ALA A 183 -15.95 23.13 20.66
CA ALA A 183 -15.50 23.33 22.05
C ALA A 183 -16.32 22.49 23.04
N MET A 184 -15.68 21.96 24.09
CA MET A 184 -16.25 21.03 25.08
C MET A 184 -17.53 21.55 25.80
N ARG A 185 -17.78 22.86 25.78
CA ARG A 185 -19.02 23.46 26.31
C ARG A 185 -20.25 23.21 25.44
N TYR A 186 -20.05 22.86 24.14
CA TYR A 186 -21.13 22.59 23.21
C TYR A 186 -21.41 21.11 23.04
N THR A 187 -20.36 20.26 23.05
CA THR A 187 -20.47 18.82 22.90
C THR A 187 -20.97 18.14 24.17
N GLU A 188 -21.60 17.00 23.99
CA GLU A 188 -22.08 16.15 25.10
C GLU A 188 -21.56 14.74 24.91
N SER A 189 -21.34 14.03 26.00
CA SER A 189 -20.75 12.67 25.96
C SER A 189 -21.33 11.78 27.05
N ARG A 190 -21.25 10.47 26.81
CA ARG A 190 -21.50 9.40 27.78
C ARG A 190 -20.65 8.18 27.41
N LEU A 191 -20.53 7.23 28.34
CA LEU A 191 -19.89 5.93 28.02
C LEU A 191 -20.65 5.22 26.90
N ALA A 192 -19.92 4.63 25.95
CA ALA A 192 -20.50 3.72 24.99
C ALA A 192 -20.74 2.34 25.64
N LYS A 193 -21.63 1.53 25.06
CA LYS A 193 -21.94 0.19 25.58
C LYS A 193 -20.71 -0.72 25.72
N PRO A 194 -19.75 -0.77 24.78
CA PRO A 194 -18.53 -1.57 24.90
C PRO A 194 -17.65 -1.15 26.09
N ALA A 195 -17.59 0.17 26.43
CA ALA A 195 -16.82 0.65 27.55
C ALA A 195 -17.29 0.06 28.89
N MET A 196 -18.58 -0.27 29.01
CA MET A 196 -19.12 -0.91 30.21
C MET A 196 -18.52 -2.30 30.44
N GLU A 197 -18.12 -3.00 29.38
CA GLU A 197 -17.49 -4.32 29.52
C GLU A 197 -16.00 -4.21 29.94
N LEU A 198 -15.35 -3.05 29.71
CA LEU A 198 -14.02 -2.78 30.26
C LEU A 198 -14.07 -2.46 31.78
N LEU A 199 -15.16 -1.84 32.24
CA LEU A 199 -15.34 -1.34 33.62
C LEU A 199 -16.11 -2.32 34.51
N ARG A 200 -16.69 -3.39 33.91
CA ARG A 200 -17.53 -4.33 34.63
C ARG A 200 -16.77 -5.05 35.73
N ASP A 201 -17.40 -5.24 36.85
CA ASP A 201 -16.87 -5.88 38.05
C ASP A 201 -15.68 -5.13 38.74
N LEU A 202 -15.43 -3.88 38.38
CA LEU A 202 -14.38 -3.04 38.98
C LEU A 202 -14.53 -2.92 40.50
N GLN A 203 -15.78 -2.94 41.00
CA GLN A 203 -16.11 -2.85 42.44
C GLN A 203 -15.98 -4.19 43.19
N LYS A 204 -15.53 -5.26 42.54
CA LYS A 204 -15.37 -6.59 43.12
C LYS A 204 -13.93 -6.97 43.42
N ASP A 205 -13.08 -5.99 43.70
CA ASP A 205 -11.65 -6.18 44.01
C ASP A 205 -10.89 -6.98 42.90
N THR A 206 -11.25 -6.73 41.64
CA THR A 206 -10.73 -7.46 40.48
C THR A 206 -9.37 -6.97 39.99
N VAL A 207 -8.97 -5.76 40.34
CA VAL A 207 -7.72 -5.09 39.96
C VAL A 207 -7.11 -4.39 41.15
N ASP A 208 -5.81 -4.04 41.02
CA ASP A 208 -5.10 -3.27 42.03
C ASP A 208 -5.40 -1.78 41.88
N TRP A 209 -5.33 -1.08 43.03
CA TRP A 209 -5.60 0.34 43.17
C TRP A 209 -4.34 1.07 43.58
N GLN A 210 -4.20 2.30 43.12
CA GLN A 210 -3.13 3.21 43.49
C GLN A 210 -3.72 4.55 43.92
N PRO A 211 -3.03 5.35 44.77
CA PRO A 211 -3.47 6.71 45.07
C PRO A 211 -3.44 7.56 43.81
N ASN A 212 -4.34 8.56 43.72
CA ASN A 212 -4.30 9.60 42.74
C ASN A 212 -3.13 10.59 42.99
N TYR A 213 -2.97 11.62 42.17
CA TYR A 213 -1.84 12.56 42.24
C TYR A 213 -1.71 13.34 43.55
N ASP A 214 -2.78 13.53 44.31
CA ASP A 214 -2.81 14.24 45.62
C ASP A 214 -3.09 13.31 46.79
N GLU A 215 -3.10 12.02 46.59
CA GLU A 215 -3.34 10.93 47.56
C GLU A 215 -4.72 11.02 48.26
N SER A 216 -5.64 11.87 47.76
CA SER A 216 -6.98 12.02 48.34
C SER A 216 -7.98 10.95 47.92
N LEU A 217 -7.76 10.33 46.75
CA LEU A 217 -8.61 9.31 46.15
C LEU A 217 -7.74 8.14 45.63
N ALA A 218 -8.41 7.04 45.29
CA ALA A 218 -7.76 5.91 44.63
C ALA A 218 -8.23 5.78 43.18
N GLU A 219 -7.33 5.35 42.32
CA GLU A 219 -7.63 5.03 40.92
C GLU A 219 -7.16 3.60 40.60
N PRO A 220 -7.80 2.86 39.64
CA PRO A 220 -7.38 1.54 39.26
C PRO A 220 -6.10 1.56 38.42
N THR A 221 -5.17 0.65 38.67
CA THR A 221 -3.93 0.52 37.90
C THR A 221 -4.18 -0.03 36.50
N ALA A 222 -5.20 -0.88 36.33
CA ALA A 222 -5.74 -1.38 35.07
C ALA A 222 -7.25 -1.60 35.20
N LEU A 223 -7.97 -1.73 34.09
CA LEU A 223 -9.38 -2.09 34.11
C LEU A 223 -9.54 -3.62 33.96
N PRO A 224 -10.66 -4.22 34.41
CA PRO A 224 -10.94 -5.65 34.24
C PRO A 224 -10.98 -6.11 32.79
N ALA A 225 -11.39 -5.25 31.84
CA ALA A 225 -11.26 -5.38 30.40
C ALA A 225 -11.68 -6.74 29.82
N ARG A 226 -12.98 -7.08 29.86
CA ARG A 226 -13.53 -8.37 29.46
C ARG A 226 -13.40 -8.74 27.96
N PHE A 227 -12.74 -7.93 27.18
CA PHE A 227 -12.32 -8.22 25.81
C PHE A 227 -10.91 -7.65 25.55
N PRO A 228 -10.11 -8.18 24.63
CA PRO A 228 -8.72 -7.79 24.40
C PRO A 228 -8.63 -6.42 23.71
N ASN A 229 -8.88 -5.35 24.47
CA ASN A 229 -8.99 -3.99 23.96
C ASN A 229 -7.69 -3.49 23.29
N LEU A 230 -6.51 -3.93 23.76
CA LEU A 230 -5.23 -3.60 23.11
C LEU A 230 -5.21 -4.00 21.63
N LEU A 231 -5.71 -5.18 21.31
CA LEU A 231 -5.80 -5.69 19.93
C LEU A 231 -6.99 -5.08 19.18
N VAL A 232 -8.16 -4.98 19.84
CA VAL A 232 -9.38 -4.50 19.18
C VAL A 232 -9.26 -3.06 18.74
N ASN A 233 -8.78 -2.16 19.60
CA ASN A 233 -8.67 -0.74 19.30
C ASN A 233 -7.27 -0.27 18.93
N GLY A 234 -6.25 -1.10 19.18
CA GLY A 234 -4.87 -0.71 18.98
C GLY A 234 -4.42 0.40 19.92
N SER A 235 -3.23 0.91 19.71
CA SER A 235 -2.69 2.07 20.42
C SER A 235 -1.58 2.73 19.63
N GLN A 236 -1.48 4.06 19.69
CA GLN A 236 -0.40 4.83 19.09
C GLN A 236 0.16 5.82 20.11
N GLY A 237 1.48 5.89 20.28
CA GLY A 237 2.10 6.81 21.22
C GLY A 237 3.58 6.98 20.98
N ILE A 238 4.08 8.18 21.24
CA ILE A 238 5.48 8.54 21.11
C ILE A 238 6.00 8.83 22.52
N ALA A 239 6.98 8.05 22.97
CA ALA A 239 7.70 8.24 24.23
C ALA A 239 9.12 8.72 23.94
N VAL A 240 9.93 8.89 24.98
CA VAL A 240 11.36 9.21 24.83
C VAL A 240 12.11 7.93 24.43
N GLY A 241 12.81 7.97 23.30
CA GLY A 241 13.59 6.84 22.80
C GLY A 241 12.79 5.66 22.23
N MET A 242 11.46 5.68 22.28
CA MET A 242 10.61 4.60 21.76
C MET A 242 9.20 5.08 21.38
N ALA A 243 8.55 4.35 20.49
CA ALA A 243 7.19 4.61 20.07
C ALA A 243 6.38 3.32 20.00
N THR A 244 5.09 3.40 20.23
CA THR A 244 4.14 2.30 20.00
C THR A 244 3.21 2.62 18.86
N ASN A 245 2.92 1.62 18.02
CA ASN A 245 1.94 1.74 16.94
C ASN A 245 1.30 0.37 16.70
N ILE A 246 0.28 0.06 17.50
CA ILE A 246 -0.43 -1.22 17.47
C ILE A 246 -1.68 -1.04 16.62
N ALA A 247 -1.82 -1.87 15.60
CA ALA A 247 -2.96 -1.83 14.68
C ALA A 247 -4.25 -2.34 15.37
N PRO A 248 -5.42 -1.76 15.03
CA PRO A 248 -6.71 -2.27 15.47
C PRO A 248 -7.11 -3.54 14.71
N HIS A 249 -7.91 -4.41 15.38
CA HIS A 249 -8.38 -5.69 14.82
C HIS A 249 -9.88 -5.87 15.00
N ASN A 250 -10.44 -6.83 14.29
CA ASN A 250 -11.85 -7.21 14.43
C ASN A 250 -12.08 -7.86 15.79
N MET A 251 -13.14 -7.44 16.50
CA MET A 251 -13.45 -7.95 17.83
C MET A 251 -13.76 -9.46 17.82
N GLY A 252 -14.53 -9.93 16.85
CA GLY A 252 -14.87 -11.34 16.75
C GLY A 252 -13.64 -12.22 16.52
N GLU A 253 -12.74 -11.79 15.63
CA GLU A 253 -11.50 -12.49 15.33
C GLU A 253 -10.53 -12.48 16.52
N ALA A 254 -10.38 -11.34 17.21
CA ALA A 254 -9.51 -11.24 18.38
C ALA A 254 -10.00 -12.10 19.54
N VAL A 255 -11.31 -12.13 19.78
CA VAL A 255 -11.92 -13.02 20.79
C VAL A 255 -11.73 -14.48 20.43
N GLU A 256 -11.98 -14.88 19.18
CA GLU A 256 -11.84 -16.28 18.80
C GLU A 256 -10.39 -16.73 18.78
N ALA A 257 -9.43 -15.86 18.40
CA ALA A 257 -8.00 -16.13 18.52
C ALA A 257 -7.58 -16.33 19.99
N THR A 258 -8.13 -15.52 20.91
CA THR A 258 -7.91 -15.68 22.35
C THR A 258 -8.46 -17.01 22.83
N CYS A 259 -9.70 -17.36 22.45
CA CYS A 259 -10.31 -18.65 22.82
C CYS A 259 -9.53 -19.84 22.26
N TYR A 260 -9.01 -19.72 21.03
CA TYR A 260 -8.19 -20.75 20.42
C TYR A 260 -6.88 -20.96 21.18
N LEU A 261 -6.21 -19.87 21.58
CA LEU A 261 -4.98 -19.95 22.37
C LEU A 261 -5.20 -20.57 23.76
N ILE A 262 -6.36 -20.32 24.40
CA ILE A 262 -6.75 -21.00 25.64
C ILE A 262 -6.86 -22.51 25.45
N ASP A 263 -7.45 -22.95 24.33
CA ASP A 263 -7.61 -24.38 24.02
C ASP A 263 -6.32 -25.04 23.51
N HIS A 264 -5.41 -24.24 22.91
CA HIS A 264 -4.15 -24.69 22.32
C HIS A 264 -2.99 -23.78 22.80
N PRO A 265 -2.45 -23.99 24.01
CA PRO A 265 -1.42 -23.11 24.58
C PRO A 265 -0.12 -23.00 23.74
N ASP A 266 0.16 -24.01 22.92
CA ASP A 266 1.32 -24.06 22.02
C ASP A 266 1.03 -23.58 20.59
N ALA A 267 -0.14 -22.92 20.37
CA ALA A 267 -0.55 -22.43 19.05
C ALA A 267 0.53 -21.55 18.42
N THR A 268 0.81 -21.82 17.15
CA THR A 268 1.73 -21.04 16.31
C THR A 268 1.08 -19.78 15.78
N VAL A 269 1.90 -18.82 15.32
CA VAL A 269 1.40 -17.59 14.68
C VAL A 269 0.60 -17.94 13.41
N ASP A 270 1.00 -18.97 12.68
CA ASP A 270 0.29 -19.41 11.47
C ASP A 270 -1.14 -19.88 11.77
N GLU A 271 -1.33 -20.63 12.84
CA GLU A 271 -2.66 -21.07 13.28
C GLU A 271 -3.52 -19.90 13.75
N LEU A 272 -2.95 -18.96 14.50
CA LEU A 272 -3.63 -17.74 14.92
C LEU A 272 -4.01 -16.84 13.72
N MET A 273 -3.17 -16.76 12.67
CA MET A 273 -3.46 -16.03 11.45
C MET A 273 -4.61 -16.62 10.62
N GLN A 274 -4.94 -17.90 10.77
CA GLN A 274 -6.14 -18.47 10.13
C GLN A 274 -7.43 -17.92 10.75
N ILE A 275 -7.39 -17.52 12.02
CA ILE A 275 -8.53 -16.96 12.76
C ILE A 275 -8.54 -15.44 12.69
N MET A 276 -7.39 -14.81 12.87
CA MET A 276 -7.16 -13.37 12.84
C MET A 276 -6.15 -13.02 11.73
N PRO A 277 -6.58 -12.94 10.47
CA PRO A 277 -5.68 -12.84 9.31
C PRO A 277 -4.91 -11.53 9.23
N GLY A 278 -5.29 -10.50 9.99
CA GLY A 278 -4.60 -9.22 10.01
C GLY A 278 -5.41 -8.09 10.65
N PRO A 279 -4.87 -6.88 10.66
CA PRO A 279 -5.55 -5.68 11.13
C PRO A 279 -6.91 -5.44 10.46
N ASP A 280 -7.81 -4.78 11.17
CA ASP A 280 -9.12 -4.38 10.69
C ASP A 280 -9.34 -2.89 10.99
N PHE A 281 -8.96 -2.04 10.05
CA PHE A 281 -8.97 -0.59 10.24
C PHE A 281 -10.39 -0.02 10.23
N PRO A 282 -10.69 1.00 11.06
CA PRO A 282 -12.01 1.65 11.12
C PRO A 282 -12.49 2.15 9.75
N THR A 283 -11.60 2.68 8.93
CA THR A 283 -11.89 3.25 7.61
C THR A 283 -11.96 2.22 6.48
N GLY A 284 -11.78 0.93 6.78
CA GLY A 284 -11.74 -0.15 5.78
C GLY A 284 -10.43 -0.18 5.01
N ALA A 285 -10.49 0.02 3.69
CA ALA A 285 -9.37 -0.02 2.76
C ALA A 285 -8.82 -1.43 2.49
N LEU A 286 -7.77 -1.53 1.68
CA LEU A 286 -7.14 -2.77 1.26
C LEU A 286 -5.75 -2.91 1.88
N ILE A 287 -5.45 -4.06 2.47
CA ILE A 287 -4.08 -4.43 2.84
C ILE A 287 -3.45 -5.23 1.69
N MET A 288 -2.26 -4.81 1.28
CA MET A 288 -1.54 -5.41 0.15
C MET A 288 -0.49 -6.40 0.66
N GLY A 289 -0.78 -7.69 0.48
CA GLY A 289 0.09 -8.78 0.96
C GLY A 289 -0.05 -9.10 2.45
N THR A 290 0.53 -10.21 2.86
CA THR A 290 0.46 -10.74 4.23
C THR A 290 1.80 -10.72 4.97
N ASP A 291 2.92 -10.46 4.26
CA ASP A 291 4.27 -10.56 4.82
C ASP A 291 4.50 -9.59 5.98
N GLY A 292 4.09 -8.30 5.81
CA GLY A 292 4.17 -7.31 6.87
C GLY A 292 3.29 -7.62 8.08
N ILE A 293 2.12 -8.27 7.87
CA ILE A 293 1.26 -8.75 8.96
C ILE A 293 1.97 -9.87 9.72
N ARG A 294 2.46 -10.88 8.99
CA ARG A 294 3.21 -12.01 9.58
C ARG A 294 4.38 -11.52 10.41
N GLN A 295 5.22 -10.66 9.83
CA GLN A 295 6.37 -10.09 10.53
C GLN A 295 5.96 -9.35 11.81
N SER A 296 4.87 -8.56 11.75
CA SER A 296 4.33 -7.86 12.93
C SER A 296 3.86 -8.82 14.01
N TYR A 297 3.22 -9.93 13.63
CA TYR A 297 2.69 -10.92 14.57
C TYR A 297 3.78 -11.78 15.20
N GLU A 298 4.84 -12.09 14.46
CA GLU A 298 5.98 -12.88 14.96
C GLU A 298 6.92 -12.05 15.82
N THR A 299 7.31 -10.87 15.36
CA THR A 299 8.39 -10.08 15.96
C THR A 299 7.93 -8.84 16.73
N GLY A 300 6.64 -8.52 16.65
CA GLY A 300 6.10 -7.25 17.17
C GLY A 300 6.43 -6.04 16.30
N ARG A 301 7.08 -6.20 15.13
CA ARG A 301 7.40 -5.10 14.21
C ARG A 301 7.13 -5.54 12.77
N GLY A 302 6.45 -4.69 11.98
CA GLY A 302 6.14 -5.02 10.59
C GLY A 302 5.70 -3.81 9.80
N SER A 303 5.82 -3.90 8.47
CA SER A 303 5.45 -2.86 7.51
C SER A 303 4.24 -3.34 6.72
N ILE A 304 3.06 -2.74 6.95
CA ILE A 304 1.79 -3.16 6.37
C ILE A 304 1.35 -2.09 5.37
N THR A 305 1.36 -2.43 4.07
CA THR A 305 0.91 -1.51 3.03
C THR A 305 -0.60 -1.47 2.97
N VAL A 306 -1.17 -0.27 3.11
CA VAL A 306 -2.61 -0.01 3.08
C VAL A 306 -2.94 0.87 1.88
N ARG A 307 -3.91 0.46 1.06
CA ARG A 307 -4.31 1.12 -0.17
C ARG A 307 -5.80 1.47 -0.14
N ALA A 308 -6.15 2.67 -0.60
CA ALA A 308 -7.53 3.10 -0.78
C ALA A 308 -8.31 2.18 -1.72
N LYS A 309 -9.58 1.96 -1.44
CA LYS A 309 -10.47 1.18 -2.31
C LYS A 309 -11.04 2.08 -3.39
N ALA A 310 -10.71 1.77 -4.62
CA ALA A 310 -11.13 2.53 -5.80
C ALA A 310 -11.87 1.64 -6.81
N HIS A 311 -12.78 2.25 -7.58
CA HIS A 311 -13.38 1.64 -8.75
C HIS A 311 -13.53 2.67 -9.87
N VAL A 312 -13.60 2.16 -11.09
CA VAL A 312 -13.74 2.99 -12.29
C VAL A 312 -15.22 3.03 -12.70
N GLU A 313 -15.78 4.23 -12.84
CA GLU A 313 -17.11 4.42 -13.38
C GLU A 313 -17.02 5.11 -14.74
N SER A 314 -17.84 4.69 -15.71
CA SER A 314 -17.97 5.34 -17.01
C SER A 314 -19.17 6.27 -17.03
N THR A 315 -18.98 7.50 -17.49
CA THR A 315 -20.05 8.46 -17.65
C THR A 315 -20.79 8.27 -18.98
N LYS A 316 -22.03 8.71 -19.07
CA LYS A 316 -22.83 8.69 -20.34
C LYS A 316 -22.13 9.44 -21.49
N THR A 317 -21.17 10.32 -21.20
CA THR A 317 -20.40 11.09 -22.19
C THR A 317 -19.11 10.39 -22.64
N GLY A 318 -18.89 9.12 -22.25
CA GLY A 318 -17.68 8.36 -22.61
C GLY A 318 -16.41 8.81 -21.89
N ARG A 319 -16.53 9.55 -20.76
CA ARG A 319 -15.41 9.85 -19.86
C ARG A 319 -15.41 8.86 -18.72
N SER A 320 -14.24 8.48 -18.23
CA SER A 320 -14.06 7.69 -17.03
C SER A 320 -13.88 8.58 -15.80
N ARG A 321 -14.29 8.08 -14.64
CA ARG A 321 -14.01 8.67 -13.34
C ARG A 321 -13.50 7.61 -12.39
N LEU A 322 -12.58 7.99 -11.52
CA LEU A 322 -12.11 7.19 -10.41
C LEU A 322 -12.93 7.56 -9.18
N VAL A 323 -13.48 6.57 -8.50
CA VAL A 323 -14.30 6.77 -7.32
C VAL A 323 -13.65 6.03 -6.16
N PHE A 324 -13.30 6.76 -5.11
CA PHE A 324 -12.74 6.21 -3.88
C PHE A 324 -13.83 6.15 -2.83
N THR A 325 -14.04 4.95 -2.26
CA THR A 325 -15.07 4.69 -1.22
C THR A 325 -14.46 4.47 0.16
N GLU A 326 -13.20 4.11 0.22
CA GLU A 326 -12.45 3.88 1.45
C GLU A 326 -11.04 4.44 1.28
N ILE A 327 -10.50 5.10 2.33
CA ILE A 327 -9.13 5.64 2.36
C ILE A 327 -8.33 4.97 3.47
N PRO A 328 -6.99 4.95 3.39
CA PRO A 328 -6.16 4.34 4.40
C PRO A 328 -6.38 4.96 5.79
N TYR A 329 -6.19 4.15 6.82
CA TYR A 329 -6.33 4.55 8.21
C TYR A 329 -5.41 5.72 8.56
N MET A 330 -5.88 6.66 9.36
CA MET A 330 -5.17 7.88 9.79
C MET A 330 -4.87 8.90 8.67
N VAL A 331 -5.40 8.71 7.47
CA VAL A 331 -5.28 9.69 6.39
C VAL A 331 -6.39 10.73 6.51
N ASN A 332 -5.99 12.01 6.51
CA ASN A 332 -6.90 13.13 6.43
C ASN A 332 -7.35 13.34 4.97
N LYS A 333 -8.68 13.31 4.74
CA LYS A 333 -9.25 13.42 3.39
C LYS A 333 -9.06 14.81 2.78
N GLY A 334 -9.16 15.90 3.57
CA GLY A 334 -8.96 17.27 3.11
C GLY A 334 -7.52 17.49 2.61
N THR A 335 -6.53 17.16 3.44
CA THR A 335 -5.10 17.25 3.06
C THR A 335 -4.76 16.34 1.86
N LEU A 336 -5.39 15.18 1.75
CA LEU A 336 -5.25 14.30 0.59
C LEU A 336 -5.74 14.99 -0.70
N GLN A 337 -6.90 15.65 -0.66
CA GLN A 337 -7.45 16.39 -1.79
C GLN A 337 -6.54 17.55 -2.20
N GLU A 338 -6.06 18.35 -1.24
CA GLU A 338 -5.09 19.42 -1.48
C GLU A 338 -3.81 18.91 -2.14
N LYS A 339 -3.27 17.80 -1.66
CA LYS A 339 -2.08 17.16 -2.24
C LYS A 339 -2.32 16.71 -3.69
N ILE A 340 -3.46 16.11 -3.99
CA ILE A 340 -3.83 15.73 -5.37
C ILE A 340 -3.91 16.97 -6.25
N ALA A 341 -4.57 18.04 -5.80
CA ALA A 341 -4.68 19.29 -6.55
C ALA A 341 -3.31 19.94 -6.83
N SER A 342 -2.40 19.95 -5.85
CA SER A 342 -1.02 20.41 -6.01
C SER A 342 -0.27 19.64 -7.08
N LEU A 343 -0.32 18.29 -7.05
CA LEU A 343 0.35 17.43 -8.04
C LEU A 343 -0.19 17.60 -9.46
N VAL A 344 -1.48 17.89 -9.60
CA VAL A 344 -2.10 18.21 -10.91
C VAL A 344 -1.62 19.58 -11.41
N ASN A 345 -1.56 20.59 -10.55
CA ASN A 345 -1.06 21.93 -10.88
C ASN A 345 0.43 21.91 -11.25
N GLU A 346 1.23 21.12 -10.56
CA GLU A 346 2.66 20.87 -10.84
C GLU A 346 2.89 20.00 -12.08
N LYS A 347 1.84 19.49 -12.72
CA LYS A 347 1.88 18.57 -13.87
C LYS A 347 2.64 17.26 -13.59
N ARG A 348 2.69 16.84 -12.34
CA ARG A 348 3.24 15.53 -11.96
C ARG A 348 2.25 14.40 -12.15
N ILE A 349 0.94 14.71 -12.07
CA ILE A 349 -0.15 13.80 -12.42
C ILE A 349 -0.96 14.49 -13.52
N GLU A 350 -0.98 13.91 -14.69
CA GLU A 350 -1.76 14.37 -15.82
C GLU A 350 -3.05 13.55 -15.99
N GLY A 351 -3.99 14.05 -16.79
CA GLY A 351 -5.20 13.30 -17.11
C GLY A 351 -6.40 13.55 -16.21
N ILE A 352 -6.24 14.25 -15.10
CA ILE A 352 -7.36 14.66 -14.22
C ILE A 352 -8.00 15.94 -14.77
N SER A 353 -9.33 15.98 -14.85
CA SER A 353 -10.10 17.15 -15.28
C SER A 353 -10.78 17.88 -14.13
N ASP A 354 -11.25 17.16 -13.11
CA ASP A 354 -11.98 17.71 -11.97
C ASP A 354 -11.92 16.73 -10.78
N MET A 355 -12.09 17.25 -9.56
CA MET A 355 -12.16 16.47 -8.34
C MET A 355 -13.30 16.97 -7.47
N ARG A 356 -14.17 16.08 -7.01
CA ARG A 356 -15.33 16.40 -6.18
C ARG A 356 -15.46 15.44 -5.01
N ASP A 357 -15.86 15.99 -3.89
CA ASP A 357 -16.25 15.23 -2.73
C ASP A 357 -17.77 15.06 -2.70
N GLU A 358 -18.24 13.84 -2.90
CA GLU A 358 -19.65 13.46 -2.84
C GLU A 358 -19.94 12.63 -1.57
N SER A 359 -19.07 12.71 -0.56
CA SER A 359 -19.25 11.99 0.71
C SER A 359 -20.49 12.45 1.45
N THR A 360 -21.17 11.51 2.10
CA THR A 360 -22.37 11.75 2.89
C THR A 360 -22.28 10.99 4.22
N GLN A 361 -23.28 11.13 5.09
CA GLN A 361 -23.38 10.29 6.30
C GLN A 361 -23.41 8.77 6.00
N LYS A 362 -23.77 8.36 4.78
CA LYS A 362 -23.81 6.96 4.37
C LYS A 362 -22.45 6.38 3.97
N GLY A 363 -21.45 7.22 3.75
CA GLY A 363 -20.10 6.76 3.40
C GLY A 363 -19.29 7.80 2.62
N LEU A 364 -18.01 7.50 2.50
CA LEU A 364 -17.05 8.27 1.73
C LEU A 364 -17.25 8.04 0.23
N ARG A 365 -17.21 9.12 -0.54
CA ARG A 365 -17.24 9.08 -2.00
C ARG A 365 -16.44 10.26 -2.58
N LEU A 366 -15.14 10.06 -2.76
CA LEU A 366 -14.27 11.00 -3.45
C LEU A 366 -14.22 10.65 -4.93
N VAL A 367 -14.62 11.57 -5.80
CA VAL A 367 -14.74 11.37 -7.25
C VAL A 367 -13.68 12.20 -7.97
N ILE A 368 -12.85 11.55 -8.78
CA ILE A 368 -11.85 12.18 -9.65
C ILE A 368 -12.25 11.96 -11.10
N GLU A 369 -12.63 13.03 -11.82
CA GLU A 369 -12.99 12.95 -13.23
C GLU A 369 -11.76 12.99 -14.13
N LEU A 370 -11.73 12.10 -15.11
CA LEU A 370 -10.60 12.00 -16.04
C LEU A 370 -10.90 12.74 -17.34
N LYS A 371 -9.85 13.24 -18.01
CA LYS A 371 -9.93 13.78 -19.37
C LYS A 371 -10.28 12.64 -20.35
N LYS A 372 -10.89 12.99 -21.49
CA LYS A 372 -11.23 12.01 -22.52
C LYS A 372 -9.99 11.38 -23.11
N GLY A 373 -9.97 10.04 -23.24
CA GLY A 373 -8.85 9.28 -23.82
C GLY A 373 -7.76 8.86 -22.81
N VAL A 374 -7.87 9.25 -21.54
CA VAL A 374 -6.90 8.87 -20.50
C VAL A 374 -7.19 7.46 -20.00
N ILE A 375 -6.15 6.66 -19.79
CA ILE A 375 -6.22 5.31 -19.23
C ILE A 375 -6.37 5.43 -17.71
N PRO A 376 -7.51 5.00 -17.10
CA PRO A 376 -7.77 5.19 -15.69
C PRO A 376 -6.73 4.54 -14.78
N GLN A 377 -6.21 3.36 -15.17
CA GLN A 377 -5.25 2.60 -14.36
C GLN A 377 -3.93 3.35 -14.17
N VAL A 378 -3.44 4.03 -15.22
CA VAL A 378 -2.21 4.82 -15.14
C VAL A 378 -2.34 5.97 -14.14
N VAL A 379 -3.47 6.69 -14.20
CA VAL A 379 -3.72 7.78 -13.25
C VAL A 379 -3.87 7.25 -11.83
N LEU A 380 -4.57 6.11 -11.67
CA LEU A 380 -4.74 5.46 -10.38
C LEU A 380 -3.40 5.04 -9.76
N ASN A 381 -2.52 4.44 -10.56
CA ASN A 381 -1.18 4.03 -10.12
C ASN A 381 -0.33 5.25 -9.72
N ASN A 382 -0.39 6.33 -10.49
CA ASN A 382 0.27 7.58 -10.14
C ASN A 382 -0.27 8.18 -8.83
N LEU A 383 -1.58 8.14 -8.61
CA LEU A 383 -2.20 8.57 -7.37
C LEU A 383 -1.73 7.73 -6.17
N TYR A 384 -1.64 6.40 -6.29
CA TYR A 384 -1.10 5.52 -5.25
C TYR A 384 0.37 5.82 -4.94
N LYS A 385 1.18 6.12 -5.96
CA LYS A 385 2.61 6.39 -5.76
C LYS A 385 2.90 7.75 -5.12
N TYR A 386 2.17 8.79 -5.50
CA TYR A 386 2.52 10.16 -5.12
C TYR A 386 1.64 10.77 -4.04
N THR A 387 0.63 10.02 -3.54
CA THR A 387 -0.30 10.49 -2.51
C THR A 387 -0.51 9.45 -1.41
N SER A 388 -1.13 9.85 -0.30
CA SER A 388 -1.51 8.96 0.80
C SER A 388 -2.72 8.06 0.50
N LEU A 389 -3.17 7.96 -0.77
CA LEU A 389 -4.10 6.91 -1.20
C LEU A 389 -3.48 5.50 -1.08
N GLN A 390 -2.18 5.40 -1.06
CA GLN A 390 -1.44 4.25 -0.55
C GLN A 390 -0.44 4.73 0.48
N THR A 391 -0.42 4.08 1.65
CA THR A 391 0.48 4.40 2.75
C THR A 391 0.96 3.11 3.41
N THR A 392 2.00 3.23 4.21
CA THR A 392 2.53 2.12 4.99
C THR A 392 2.21 2.34 6.47
N PHE A 393 1.53 1.37 7.09
CA PHE A 393 1.36 1.32 8.52
C PHE A 393 2.55 0.56 9.14
N GLY A 394 3.45 1.30 9.78
CA GLY A 394 4.60 0.73 10.49
C GLY A 394 4.15 0.19 11.85
N ALA A 395 3.81 -1.10 11.91
CA ALA A 395 3.43 -1.75 13.18
C ALA A 395 4.64 -1.84 14.12
N ASN A 396 4.45 -1.46 15.38
CA ASN A 396 5.39 -1.62 16.47
C ASN A 396 4.61 -1.91 17.76
N ASN A 397 4.52 -3.18 18.12
CA ASN A 397 3.67 -3.68 19.19
C ASN A 397 4.37 -3.53 20.55
N LEU A 398 4.58 -2.30 20.98
CA LEU A 398 5.24 -1.97 22.24
C LEU A 398 4.17 -1.64 23.30
N ALA A 399 4.18 -2.37 24.42
CA ALA A 399 3.26 -2.16 25.55
C ALA A 399 3.95 -2.33 26.89
N LEU A 400 3.33 -1.86 27.97
CA LEU A 400 3.82 -2.05 29.33
C LEU A 400 3.38 -3.43 29.84
N VAL A 401 4.35 -4.23 30.25
CA VAL A 401 4.14 -5.50 30.98
C VAL A 401 4.70 -5.31 32.38
N ASN A 402 3.83 -5.25 33.37
CA ASN A 402 4.21 -4.95 34.77
C ASN A 402 5.07 -3.66 34.91
N GLY A 403 4.68 -2.61 34.15
CA GLY A 403 5.38 -1.32 34.16
C GLY A 403 6.65 -1.26 33.29
N ILE A 404 7.09 -2.36 32.68
CA ILE A 404 8.28 -2.42 31.83
C ILE A 404 7.85 -2.44 30.35
N PRO A 405 8.40 -1.53 29.50
CA PRO A 405 8.11 -1.53 28.07
C PRO A 405 8.69 -2.76 27.39
N LYS A 406 7.86 -3.53 26.70
CA LYS A 406 8.26 -4.72 25.94
C LYS A 406 7.61 -4.70 24.56
N ARG A 407 8.38 -5.11 23.54
CA ARG A 407 7.84 -5.42 22.22
C ARG A 407 7.28 -6.84 22.26
N LEU A 408 6.04 -6.98 21.82
CA LEU A 408 5.27 -8.21 22.00
C LEU A 408 4.86 -8.78 20.64
N SER A 409 5.02 -10.06 20.46
CA SER A 409 4.36 -10.85 19.40
C SER A 409 2.86 -10.92 19.64
N LEU A 410 2.09 -11.34 18.64
CA LEU A 410 0.65 -11.55 18.79
C LEU A 410 0.35 -12.55 19.92
N ARG A 411 1.05 -13.68 19.93
CA ARG A 411 0.87 -14.73 20.96
C ARG A 411 1.13 -14.19 22.38
N GLU A 412 2.20 -13.39 22.55
CA GLU A 412 2.49 -12.80 23.86
C GLU A 412 1.41 -11.81 24.30
N MET A 413 0.90 -10.97 23.39
CA MET A 413 -0.20 -10.04 23.71
C MET A 413 -1.46 -10.79 24.16
N LEU A 414 -1.81 -11.87 23.47
CA LEU A 414 -2.95 -12.71 23.83
C LEU A 414 -2.73 -13.43 25.16
N GLN A 415 -1.51 -13.96 25.40
CA GLN A 415 -1.19 -14.65 26.64
C GLN A 415 -1.28 -13.73 27.86
N HIS A 416 -0.66 -12.54 27.80
CA HIS A 416 -0.76 -11.56 28.89
C HIS A 416 -2.20 -11.12 29.16
N TYR A 417 -3.03 -11.04 28.12
CA TYR A 417 -4.45 -10.75 28.29
C TYR A 417 -5.19 -11.93 28.97
N ILE A 418 -4.89 -13.18 28.59
CA ILE A 418 -5.45 -14.39 29.24
C ILE A 418 -5.06 -14.45 30.72
N ASP A 419 -3.77 -14.24 31.03
CA ASP A 419 -3.27 -14.20 32.41
C ASP A 419 -4.00 -13.15 33.25
N HIS A 420 -4.21 -11.94 32.69
CA HIS A 420 -5.00 -10.90 33.33
C HIS A 420 -6.45 -11.32 33.57
N GLN A 421 -7.10 -11.97 32.61
CA GLN A 421 -8.48 -12.44 32.76
C GLN A 421 -8.61 -13.55 33.80
N VAL A 422 -7.62 -14.44 33.89
CA VAL A 422 -7.58 -15.48 34.94
C VAL A 422 -7.53 -14.82 36.32
N ASP A 423 -6.68 -13.81 36.52
CA ASP A 423 -6.62 -13.07 37.78
C ASP A 423 -7.94 -12.35 38.09
N VAL A 424 -8.49 -11.63 37.12
CA VAL A 424 -9.77 -10.88 37.26
C VAL A 424 -10.92 -11.81 37.65
N VAL A 425 -11.10 -12.96 36.97
CA VAL A 425 -12.17 -13.91 37.26
C VAL A 425 -11.94 -14.60 38.59
N THR A 426 -10.71 -14.93 38.93
CA THR A 426 -10.36 -15.53 40.24
C THR A 426 -10.66 -14.55 41.39
N ARG A 427 -10.24 -13.31 41.29
CA ARG A 427 -10.48 -12.26 42.31
C ARG A 427 -11.98 -11.95 42.44
N ARG A 428 -12.69 -11.81 41.32
CA ARG A 428 -14.14 -11.64 41.29
C ARG A 428 -14.85 -12.81 41.99
N THR A 429 -14.48 -14.03 41.66
CA THR A 429 -15.10 -15.23 42.25
C THR A 429 -14.84 -15.32 43.77
N ARG A 430 -13.61 -14.98 44.22
CA ARG A 430 -13.30 -14.90 45.67
C ARG A 430 -14.16 -13.85 46.37
N PHE A 431 -14.34 -12.67 45.75
CA PHE A 431 -15.18 -11.61 46.28
C PHE A 431 -16.64 -12.06 46.41
N ASP A 432 -17.18 -12.64 45.32
CA ASP A 432 -18.57 -13.12 45.30
C ASP A 432 -18.76 -14.29 46.27
N LEU A 433 -17.78 -15.20 46.41
CA LEU A 433 -17.79 -16.29 47.39
C LEU A 433 -17.85 -15.75 48.84
N LYS A 434 -16.93 -14.83 49.18
CA LYS A 434 -16.88 -14.19 50.49
C LYS A 434 -18.20 -13.49 50.84
N LYS A 435 -18.77 -12.77 49.85
CA LYS A 435 -20.08 -12.10 50.03
C LYS A 435 -21.23 -13.12 50.20
N ALA A 436 -21.23 -14.20 49.43
CA ALA A 436 -22.24 -15.24 49.56
C ALA A 436 -22.12 -15.99 50.89
N GLN A 437 -20.91 -16.33 51.34
CA GLN A 437 -20.67 -16.98 52.63
C GLN A 437 -21.11 -16.08 53.80
N ALA A 438 -20.74 -14.79 53.77
CA ALA A 438 -21.20 -13.84 54.80
C ALA A 438 -22.71 -13.69 54.84
N ARG A 439 -23.39 -13.69 53.69
CA ARG A 439 -24.86 -13.61 53.64
C ARG A 439 -25.51 -14.91 54.12
N ALA A 440 -25.01 -16.10 53.70
CA ALA A 440 -25.48 -17.40 54.16
C ALA A 440 -25.35 -17.54 55.67
N HIS A 441 -24.21 -17.12 56.26
CA HIS A 441 -23.96 -17.12 57.69
C HIS A 441 -25.03 -16.34 58.47
N ILE A 442 -25.41 -15.14 57.97
CA ILE A 442 -26.48 -14.36 58.57
C ILE A 442 -27.82 -15.04 58.48
N LEU A 443 -28.15 -15.66 57.31
CA LEU A 443 -29.42 -16.37 57.12
C LEU A 443 -29.50 -17.62 57.98
N GLU A 444 -28.44 -18.35 58.19
CA GLU A 444 -28.37 -19.49 59.13
C GLU A 444 -28.68 -19.04 60.58
N GLY A 445 -28.13 -17.90 60.98
CA GLY A 445 -28.46 -17.28 62.23
C GLY A 445 -29.96 -16.92 62.36
N TYR A 446 -30.56 -16.40 61.30
CA TYR A 446 -32.01 -16.11 61.28
C TYR A 446 -32.86 -17.35 61.37
N LEU A 447 -32.56 -18.45 60.70
CA LEU A 447 -33.30 -19.70 60.78
C LEU A 447 -33.24 -20.27 62.21
N MET A 448 -32.02 -20.31 62.78
CA MET A 448 -31.83 -20.78 64.17
C MET A 448 -32.61 -19.92 65.17
N ALA A 449 -32.61 -18.58 64.96
CA ALA A 449 -33.37 -17.64 65.79
C ALA A 449 -34.91 -17.83 65.64
N LEU A 450 -35.40 -18.13 64.41
CA LEU A 450 -36.81 -18.42 64.14
C LEU A 450 -37.26 -19.75 64.74
N ASP A 451 -36.37 -20.74 64.75
CA ASP A 451 -36.66 -22.07 65.39
C ASP A 451 -36.83 -21.93 66.93
N HIS A 452 -36.19 -20.93 67.50
CA HIS A 452 -36.24 -20.64 68.94
C HIS A 452 -36.82 -19.28 69.28
N ILE A 453 -37.77 -18.77 68.50
CA ILE A 453 -38.17 -17.35 68.47
C ILE A 453 -38.70 -16.86 69.81
N ASP A 454 -39.46 -17.65 70.56
CA ASP A 454 -40.00 -17.27 71.86
C ASP A 454 -38.89 -17.05 72.89
N GLU A 455 -37.87 -17.91 72.88
CA GLU A 455 -36.70 -17.79 73.76
C GLU A 455 -35.83 -16.57 73.42
N VAL A 456 -35.62 -16.34 72.10
CA VAL A 456 -34.88 -15.15 71.61
C VAL A 456 -35.58 -13.86 71.98
N ILE A 457 -36.92 -13.79 71.79
CA ILE A 457 -37.72 -12.63 72.22
C ILE A 457 -37.65 -12.42 73.72
N SER A 458 -37.70 -13.50 74.50
CA SER A 458 -37.62 -13.42 75.99
C SER A 458 -36.26 -12.84 76.42
N ILE A 459 -35.16 -13.27 75.82
CA ILE A 459 -33.82 -12.77 76.11
C ILE A 459 -33.69 -11.31 75.71
N ILE A 460 -34.16 -10.90 74.54
CA ILE A 460 -34.11 -9.52 74.10
C ILE A 460 -34.90 -8.60 75.02
N ARG A 461 -36.13 -8.99 75.42
CA ARG A 461 -37.01 -8.21 76.30
C ARG A 461 -36.50 -8.07 77.74
N SER A 462 -35.77 -9.09 78.24
CA SER A 462 -35.22 -9.09 79.61
C SER A 462 -33.86 -8.41 79.72
N SER A 463 -33.20 -8.08 78.63
CA SER A 463 -31.93 -7.37 78.60
C SER A 463 -32.15 -5.85 78.62
N GLN A 464 -31.26 -5.11 79.32
CA GLN A 464 -31.37 -3.66 79.44
C GLN A 464 -30.65 -2.91 78.31
N THR A 465 -29.70 -3.55 77.63
CA THR A 465 -28.87 -2.95 76.53
C THR A 465 -28.72 -3.98 75.39
N ASP A 466 -28.45 -3.48 74.16
CA ASP A 466 -28.20 -4.31 73.01
C ASP A 466 -26.96 -5.17 73.22
N ALA A 467 -25.91 -4.67 73.87
CA ALA A 467 -24.69 -5.41 74.21
C ALA A 467 -24.96 -6.57 75.15
N GLU A 468 -25.86 -6.40 76.19
CA GLU A 468 -26.30 -7.47 77.08
C GLU A 468 -27.09 -8.52 76.33
N ALA A 469 -28.09 -8.14 75.51
CA ALA A 469 -28.86 -9.03 74.67
C ALA A 469 -27.99 -9.84 73.74
N SER A 470 -27.03 -9.20 73.05
CA SER A 470 -26.02 -9.83 72.17
C SER A 470 -25.23 -10.89 72.94
N SER A 471 -24.63 -10.56 74.09
CA SER A 471 -23.79 -11.46 74.86
C SER A 471 -24.61 -12.70 75.38
N ARG A 472 -25.80 -12.53 75.78
CA ARG A 472 -26.72 -13.62 76.22
C ARG A 472 -27.18 -14.52 75.08
N LEU A 473 -27.38 -13.94 73.86
CA LEU A 473 -27.72 -14.71 72.67
C LEU A 473 -26.49 -15.52 72.18
N ILE A 474 -25.32 -14.97 72.24
CA ILE A 474 -24.05 -15.69 71.93
C ILE A 474 -23.84 -16.86 72.90
N GLU A 475 -23.96 -16.62 74.19
CA GLU A 475 -23.78 -17.62 75.22
C GLU A 475 -24.80 -18.75 75.12
N ARG A 476 -26.07 -18.43 74.81
CA ARG A 476 -27.16 -19.41 74.78
C ARG A 476 -27.19 -20.25 73.51
N PHE A 477 -27.00 -19.67 72.31
CA PHE A 477 -27.21 -20.31 71.03
C PHE A 477 -25.93 -20.48 70.24
N GLY A 478 -24.79 -19.91 70.66
CA GLY A 478 -23.52 -19.97 69.93
C GLY A 478 -23.51 -19.10 68.71
N PHE A 479 -24.34 -18.05 68.64
CA PHE A 479 -24.34 -17.12 67.52
C PHE A 479 -23.01 -16.33 67.40
N SER A 480 -22.60 -15.96 66.16
CA SER A 480 -21.50 -15.02 65.98
C SER A 480 -21.95 -13.57 66.33
N PRO A 481 -21.00 -12.65 66.57
CA PRO A 481 -21.35 -11.23 66.76
C PRO A 481 -22.12 -10.62 65.59
N GLU A 482 -21.79 -11.02 64.36
CA GLU A 482 -22.47 -10.57 63.13
C GLU A 482 -23.90 -11.13 63.05
N GLN A 483 -24.14 -12.38 63.46
CA GLN A 483 -25.48 -12.97 63.53
C GLN A 483 -26.32 -12.28 64.57
N THR A 484 -25.81 -12.08 65.77
CA THR A 484 -26.53 -11.38 66.85
C THR A 484 -26.88 -9.94 66.48
N THR A 485 -25.98 -9.19 65.87
CA THR A 485 -26.30 -7.84 65.38
C THR A 485 -27.46 -7.89 64.37
N ALA A 486 -27.36 -8.79 63.39
CA ALA A 486 -28.41 -8.95 62.38
C ALA A 486 -29.78 -9.40 62.98
N ILE A 487 -29.76 -10.27 64.02
CA ILE A 487 -30.96 -10.68 64.73
C ILE A 487 -31.60 -9.51 65.49
N LEU A 488 -30.82 -8.71 66.19
CA LEU A 488 -31.32 -7.54 66.92
C LEU A 488 -31.92 -6.47 65.99
N GLU A 489 -31.38 -6.32 64.79
CA GLU A 489 -31.89 -5.42 63.76
C GLU A 489 -33.06 -5.99 62.95
N MET A 490 -33.47 -7.23 63.21
CA MET A 490 -34.46 -7.93 62.40
C MET A 490 -35.86 -7.29 62.58
N LYS A 491 -36.48 -6.96 61.42
CA LYS A 491 -37.84 -6.39 61.42
C LYS A 491 -38.88 -7.44 61.78
N LEU A 492 -39.86 -7.11 62.63
CA LEU A 492 -40.91 -8.00 63.08
C LEU A 492 -41.68 -8.70 61.95
N ARG A 493 -41.84 -8.10 60.82
CA ARG A 493 -42.48 -8.72 59.63
C ARG A 493 -41.78 -10.03 59.17
N ARG A 494 -40.47 -10.21 59.42
CA ARG A 494 -39.70 -11.41 59.05
C ARG A 494 -40.00 -12.63 59.91
N LEU A 495 -40.83 -12.47 61.01
CA LEU A 495 -41.25 -13.56 61.88
C LEU A 495 -42.44 -14.38 61.35
N THR A 496 -42.95 -14.03 60.14
CA THR A 496 -44.07 -14.75 59.52
C THR A 496 -43.61 -16.00 58.82
N GLY A 497 -44.42 -17.04 58.75
CA GLY A 497 -44.07 -18.32 58.07
C GLY A 497 -43.67 -18.14 56.61
N LEU A 498 -44.34 -17.29 55.83
CA LEU A 498 -44.04 -16.97 54.48
C LEU A 498 -42.63 -16.32 54.28
N GLU A 499 -42.13 -15.60 55.26
CA GLU A 499 -40.77 -15.01 55.25
C GLU A 499 -39.74 -16.08 55.63
N ARG A 500 -40.07 -17.04 56.47
CA ARG A 500 -39.21 -18.22 56.74
C ARG A 500 -38.93 -19.00 55.47
N ASP A 501 -39.94 -19.37 54.72
CA ASP A 501 -39.79 -20.13 53.44
C ASP A 501 -38.88 -19.37 52.48
N LYS A 502 -38.96 -18.04 52.37
CA LYS A 502 -38.08 -17.18 51.54
C LYS A 502 -36.66 -17.19 52.05
N ILE A 503 -36.42 -17.18 53.36
CA ILE A 503 -35.06 -17.23 53.93
C ILE A 503 -34.42 -18.61 53.62
N GLU A 504 -35.22 -19.71 53.74
CA GLU A 504 -34.76 -21.07 53.41
C GLU A 504 -34.44 -21.18 51.91
N GLU A 505 -35.25 -20.63 51.00
CA GLU A 505 -35.03 -20.61 49.58
C GLU A 505 -33.77 -19.78 49.19
N GLU A 506 -33.63 -18.56 49.82
CA GLU A 506 -32.43 -17.72 49.64
C GLU A 506 -31.15 -18.43 50.10
N LEU A 507 -31.21 -19.10 51.28
CA LEU A 507 -30.07 -19.85 51.82
C LEU A 507 -29.66 -21.03 50.92
N GLU A 508 -30.64 -21.80 50.41
CA GLU A 508 -30.37 -22.90 49.50
C GLU A 508 -29.77 -22.39 48.18
N GLY A 509 -30.26 -21.27 47.67
CA GLY A 509 -29.69 -20.59 46.50
C GLY A 509 -28.22 -20.18 46.75
N LEU A 510 -27.94 -19.61 47.94
CA LEU A 510 -26.57 -19.22 48.30
C LEU A 510 -25.64 -20.43 48.49
N ARG A 511 -26.12 -21.51 49.09
CA ARG A 511 -25.32 -22.75 49.25
C ARG A 511 -24.95 -23.36 47.88
N ARG A 512 -25.85 -23.33 46.91
CA ARG A 512 -25.57 -23.75 45.54
C ARG A 512 -24.53 -22.82 44.89
N ALA A 513 -24.65 -21.49 45.08
CA ALA A 513 -23.69 -20.51 44.58
C ALA A 513 -22.30 -20.67 45.24
N ILE A 514 -22.26 -20.89 46.55
CA ILE A 514 -20.99 -21.14 47.28
C ILE A 514 -20.28 -22.39 46.72
N ALA A 515 -21.02 -23.50 46.61
CA ALA A 515 -20.44 -24.72 46.03
C ALA A 515 -19.96 -24.53 44.61
N TYR A 516 -20.66 -23.74 43.77
CA TYR A 516 -20.22 -23.38 42.43
C TYR A 516 -18.93 -22.54 42.44
N TYR A 517 -18.86 -21.53 43.32
CA TYR A 517 -17.67 -20.68 43.41
C TYR A 517 -16.42 -21.43 43.93
N GLU A 518 -16.61 -22.32 44.90
CA GLU A 518 -15.56 -23.17 45.44
C GLU A 518 -15.02 -24.15 44.38
N ASP A 519 -15.94 -24.77 43.64
CA ASP A 519 -15.62 -25.64 42.53
C ASP A 519 -14.91 -24.89 41.37
N LEU A 520 -15.33 -23.66 41.07
CA LEU A 520 -14.69 -22.81 40.06
C LEU A 520 -13.26 -22.43 40.46
N LEU A 521 -13.05 -22.07 41.74
CA LEU A 521 -11.72 -21.72 42.27
C LEU A 521 -10.77 -22.93 42.40
N ALA A 522 -11.31 -24.13 42.52
CA ALA A 522 -10.54 -25.35 42.59
C ALA A 522 -10.03 -25.88 41.25
N HIS A 523 -10.62 -25.40 40.12
CA HIS A 523 -10.33 -25.90 38.77
C HIS A 523 -10.09 -24.77 37.79
N GLU A 524 -8.84 -24.54 37.42
CA GLU A 524 -8.44 -23.49 36.47
C GLU A 524 -9.13 -23.65 35.11
N GLU A 525 -9.34 -24.88 34.63
CA GLU A 525 -10.06 -25.18 33.39
C GLU A 525 -11.47 -24.57 33.35
N LYS A 526 -12.15 -24.50 34.51
CA LYS A 526 -13.48 -23.89 34.60
C LYS A 526 -13.41 -22.37 34.54
N ILE A 527 -12.37 -21.76 35.14
CA ILE A 527 -12.11 -20.32 35.02
C ILE A 527 -11.90 -19.97 33.54
N LEU A 528 -11.06 -20.71 32.84
CA LEU A 528 -10.83 -20.54 31.40
C LEU A 528 -12.14 -20.75 30.59
N GLY A 529 -13.00 -21.69 31.02
CA GLY A 529 -14.32 -21.88 30.43
C GLY A 529 -15.20 -20.64 30.55
N VAL A 530 -15.26 -20.04 31.75
CA VAL A 530 -16.02 -18.79 32.01
C VAL A 530 -15.49 -17.64 31.16
N ILE A 531 -14.17 -17.48 31.07
CA ILE A 531 -13.53 -16.44 30.24
C ILE A 531 -13.96 -16.58 28.80
N LYS A 532 -13.90 -17.76 28.22
CA LYS A 532 -14.32 -18.02 26.83
C LYS A 532 -15.80 -17.69 26.60
N GLU A 533 -16.67 -18.10 27.50
CA GLU A 533 -18.09 -17.85 27.36
C GLU A 533 -18.42 -16.36 27.41
N GLU A 534 -17.85 -15.64 28.37
CA GLU A 534 -18.04 -14.19 28.56
C GLU A 534 -17.52 -13.40 27.35
N MET A 535 -16.33 -13.73 26.84
CA MET A 535 -15.76 -13.07 25.65
C MET A 535 -16.60 -13.33 24.41
N ARG A 536 -17.06 -14.56 24.18
CA ARG A 536 -17.95 -14.88 23.06
C ARG A 536 -19.31 -14.18 23.15
N GLU A 537 -19.82 -13.99 24.36
CA GLU A 537 -21.02 -13.16 24.56
C GLU A 537 -20.79 -11.72 24.12
N ILE A 538 -19.64 -11.13 24.48
CA ILE A 538 -19.27 -9.75 24.09
C ILE A 538 -19.09 -9.67 22.57
N ALA A 539 -18.40 -10.63 21.95
CA ALA A 539 -18.24 -10.69 20.51
C ALA A 539 -19.60 -10.78 19.76
N ARG A 540 -20.56 -11.55 20.29
CA ARG A 540 -21.93 -11.61 19.73
C ARG A 540 -22.69 -10.29 19.86
N LYS A 541 -22.47 -9.52 20.94
CA LYS A 541 -23.16 -8.24 21.19
C LYS A 541 -22.58 -7.08 20.39
N PHE A 542 -21.27 -7.01 20.23
CA PHE A 542 -20.55 -5.85 19.72
C PHE A 542 -19.69 -6.13 18.48
N GLY A 543 -19.52 -7.42 18.12
CA GLY A 543 -18.80 -7.81 16.92
C GLY A 543 -19.56 -7.42 15.65
N ASP A 544 -18.81 -6.95 14.66
CA ASP A 544 -19.28 -6.64 13.31
C ASP A 544 -18.42 -7.34 12.26
N LYS A 545 -18.83 -7.22 11.00
CA LYS A 545 -18.05 -7.77 9.89
C LYS A 545 -16.72 -7.02 9.72
N ARG A 546 -15.69 -7.74 9.25
CA ARG A 546 -14.42 -7.15 8.86
C ARG A 546 -14.65 -6.04 7.83
N ARG A 547 -14.02 -4.90 8.03
CA ARG A 547 -14.08 -3.72 7.14
C ARG A 547 -12.92 -3.73 6.16
N THR A 548 -11.70 -4.03 6.62
CA THR A 548 -10.49 -4.05 5.79
C THR A 548 -10.37 -5.36 5.03
N GLN A 549 -10.15 -5.32 3.72
CA GLN A 549 -9.92 -6.49 2.88
C GLN A 549 -8.41 -6.74 2.77
N ILE A 550 -8.00 -8.01 2.88
CA ILE A 550 -6.62 -8.43 2.69
C ILE A 550 -6.51 -9.06 1.30
N THR A 551 -5.66 -8.50 0.45
CA THR A 551 -5.43 -8.97 -0.92
C THR A 551 -4.07 -9.64 -1.03
N GLY A 552 -3.87 -10.47 -2.07
CA GLY A 552 -2.54 -11.02 -2.37
C GLY A 552 -1.52 -9.90 -2.61
N ALA A 553 -0.24 -10.21 -2.42
CA ALA A 553 0.83 -9.28 -2.72
C ALA A 553 0.77 -8.89 -4.21
N GLU A 554 0.38 -7.66 -4.52
CA GLU A 554 0.70 -7.08 -5.81
C GLU A 554 2.18 -6.72 -5.81
N LYS A 555 2.85 -6.98 -6.95
CA LYS A 555 4.24 -6.51 -7.15
C LYS A 555 4.30 -5.00 -6.91
N ASP A 556 5.39 -4.52 -6.34
CA ASP A 556 5.68 -3.10 -6.25
C ASP A 556 5.42 -2.43 -7.60
N LEU A 557 4.78 -1.24 -7.57
CA LEU A 557 4.49 -0.48 -8.77
C LEU A 557 5.80 -0.13 -9.48
N ASN A 558 6.07 -0.81 -10.60
CA ASN A 558 7.20 -0.50 -11.45
C ASN A 558 6.97 0.84 -12.17
N VAL A 559 8.04 1.47 -12.64
CA VAL A 559 7.97 2.72 -13.42
C VAL A 559 7.07 2.54 -14.65
N GLU A 560 7.03 1.36 -15.22
CA GLU A 560 6.20 1.02 -16.38
C GLU A 560 4.70 1.04 -16.08
N ASP A 561 4.29 0.66 -14.85
CA ASP A 561 2.89 0.69 -14.42
C ASP A 561 2.32 2.12 -14.33
N LEU A 562 3.20 3.12 -14.34
CA LEU A 562 2.88 4.55 -14.27
C LEU A 562 2.83 5.22 -15.64
N ILE A 563 3.19 4.50 -16.70
CA ILE A 563 3.29 4.98 -18.07
C ILE A 563 2.24 4.25 -18.92
N ALA A 564 1.49 5.02 -19.73
CA ALA A 564 0.53 4.43 -20.65
C ALA A 564 1.24 3.55 -21.69
N ASP A 565 0.71 2.35 -21.95
CA ASP A 565 1.15 1.48 -23.05
C ASP A 565 0.55 1.99 -24.37
N GLU A 566 1.28 2.87 -25.04
CA GLU A 566 0.86 3.53 -26.28
C GLU A 566 1.86 3.27 -27.42
N ASP A 567 1.31 3.16 -28.63
CA ASP A 567 2.15 3.05 -29.83
C ASP A 567 2.82 4.38 -30.16
N MET A 568 4.16 4.36 -30.25
CA MET A 568 4.99 5.50 -30.60
C MET A 568 5.69 5.30 -31.93
N VAL A 569 5.80 6.35 -32.73
CA VAL A 569 6.70 6.40 -33.88
C VAL A 569 8.08 6.84 -33.41
N VAL A 570 9.04 5.94 -33.44
CA VAL A 570 10.44 6.24 -33.17
C VAL A 570 11.14 6.61 -34.47
N THR A 571 11.84 7.73 -34.49
CA THR A 571 12.60 8.21 -35.64
C THR A 571 14.06 8.38 -35.27
N ILE A 572 14.97 7.87 -36.12
CA ILE A 572 16.42 7.98 -35.97
C ILE A 572 16.97 8.57 -37.26
N THR A 573 17.78 9.62 -37.13
CA THR A 573 18.39 10.29 -38.26
C THR A 573 19.81 9.73 -38.51
N HIS A 574 20.33 9.95 -39.72
CA HIS A 574 21.66 9.53 -40.11
C HIS A 574 22.79 10.17 -39.25
N THR A 575 22.57 11.37 -38.77
CA THR A 575 23.50 12.04 -37.83
C THR A 575 23.30 11.59 -36.36
N GLY A 576 22.41 10.63 -36.11
CA GLY A 576 22.23 10.00 -34.80
C GLY A 576 21.30 10.76 -33.86
N TYR A 577 20.36 11.57 -34.36
CA TYR A 577 19.28 12.13 -33.53
C TYR A 577 18.12 11.15 -33.41
N VAL A 578 17.60 11.01 -32.23
CA VAL A 578 16.45 10.15 -31.91
C VAL A 578 15.32 10.93 -31.26
N LYS A 579 14.09 10.57 -31.60
CA LYS A 579 12.87 11.04 -30.92
C LYS A 579 11.75 10.01 -31.02
N ARG A 580 10.80 10.10 -30.10
CA ARG A 580 9.52 9.37 -30.16
C ARG A 580 8.36 10.37 -30.31
N ILE A 581 7.30 9.96 -30.99
CA ILE A 581 6.11 10.78 -31.21
C ILE A 581 4.89 9.83 -31.15
N PRO A 582 3.79 10.16 -30.42
CA PRO A 582 2.57 9.35 -30.44
C PRO A 582 2.04 9.14 -31.86
N VAL A 583 1.65 7.91 -32.22
CA VAL A 583 1.12 7.57 -33.54
C VAL A 583 -0.09 8.44 -33.90
N GLU A 584 -0.91 8.82 -32.93
CA GLU A 584 -2.08 9.69 -33.10
C GLU A 584 -1.72 11.08 -33.67
N SER A 585 -0.48 11.54 -33.48
CA SER A 585 0.02 12.81 -34.04
C SER A 585 0.14 12.78 -35.58
N TYR A 586 0.10 11.58 -36.17
CA TYR A 586 0.08 11.36 -37.61
C TYR A 586 -1.35 11.06 -38.09
N ARG A 587 -2.18 12.10 -38.22
CA ARG A 587 -3.57 11.97 -38.73
C ARG A 587 -3.57 11.36 -40.14
N ALA A 588 -4.38 10.33 -40.36
CA ALA A 588 -4.61 9.77 -41.69
C ALA A 588 -5.24 10.85 -42.60
N GLN A 589 -4.56 11.18 -43.71
CA GLN A 589 -5.09 12.10 -44.74
C GLN A 589 -5.83 11.33 -45.82
N LYS A 590 -6.92 11.89 -46.34
CA LYS A 590 -7.65 11.33 -47.48
C LYS A 590 -6.76 11.37 -48.77
N ARG A 591 -6.98 10.44 -49.71
CA ARG A 591 -6.31 10.42 -51.02
C ARG A 591 -6.35 11.80 -51.68
N GLY A 592 -5.18 12.35 -52.14
CA GLY A 592 -5.05 13.65 -52.78
C GLY A 592 -4.64 14.81 -51.86
N GLY A 593 -4.49 14.57 -50.53
CA GLY A 593 -3.96 15.59 -49.62
C GLY A 593 -2.48 15.86 -49.85
N LYS A 594 -2.01 17.14 -49.69
CA LYS A 594 -0.60 17.49 -49.62
C LYS A 594 0.01 16.81 -48.41
N GLY A 595 1.04 15.97 -48.59
CA GLY A 595 1.80 15.35 -47.50
C GLY A 595 2.22 16.38 -46.47
N VAL A 596 2.39 15.95 -45.22
CA VAL A 596 2.80 16.83 -44.11
C VAL A 596 4.28 16.63 -43.88
N SER A 597 5.05 17.72 -43.78
CA SER A 597 6.49 17.69 -43.46
C SER A 597 6.67 17.01 -42.09
N GLY A 598 7.50 15.96 -42.07
CA GLY A 598 7.70 15.10 -40.89
C GLY A 598 8.74 15.60 -39.91
N VAL A 599 9.75 16.36 -40.35
CA VAL A 599 10.88 16.84 -39.53
C VAL A 599 11.51 18.08 -40.20
N ASN A 600 11.88 19.08 -39.43
CA ASN A 600 12.82 20.12 -39.88
C ASN A 600 14.24 19.60 -39.68
N LEU A 601 14.80 18.97 -40.69
CA LEU A 601 16.19 18.51 -40.70
C LEU A 601 17.12 19.67 -41.05
N LYS A 602 18.39 19.64 -40.60
CA LYS A 602 19.44 20.45 -41.18
C LYS A 602 19.61 20.03 -42.65
N GLU A 603 20.17 20.90 -43.49
CA GLU A 603 20.33 20.66 -44.93
C GLU A 603 21.00 19.29 -45.24
N ASP A 604 21.77 18.70 -44.31
CA ASP A 604 22.57 17.47 -44.49
C ASP A 604 22.10 16.26 -43.66
N ASP A 605 20.90 16.27 -42.99
CA ASP A 605 20.44 15.16 -42.15
C ASP A 605 19.18 14.48 -42.75
N VAL A 606 19.08 13.17 -42.68
CA VAL A 606 17.99 12.35 -43.23
C VAL A 606 17.55 11.31 -42.22
N ILE A 607 16.28 10.89 -42.30
CA ILE A 607 15.77 9.80 -41.47
C ILE A 607 16.36 8.48 -41.99
N ASP A 608 17.09 7.81 -41.13
CA ASP A 608 17.76 6.52 -41.45
C ASP A 608 16.81 5.36 -41.06
N GLU A 609 16.23 5.40 -39.88
CA GLU A 609 15.27 4.42 -39.42
C GLU A 609 14.00 5.06 -38.82
N MET A 610 12.86 4.49 -39.14
CA MET A 610 11.56 4.83 -38.55
C MET A 610 10.71 3.58 -38.35
N PHE A 611 10.25 3.35 -37.13
CA PHE A 611 9.44 2.20 -36.77
C PHE A 611 8.41 2.57 -35.71
N ILE A 612 7.40 1.70 -35.55
CA ILE A 612 6.41 1.82 -34.48
C ILE A 612 6.78 0.83 -33.40
N ALA A 613 6.78 1.29 -32.16
CA ALA A 613 7.01 0.46 -30.99
C ALA A 613 6.19 0.99 -29.81
N SER A 614 5.72 0.11 -28.92
CA SER A 614 5.03 0.48 -27.70
C SER A 614 5.99 1.19 -26.74
N THR A 615 5.47 2.11 -25.92
CA THR A 615 6.21 2.78 -24.83
C THR A 615 6.94 1.78 -23.92
N HIS A 616 6.40 0.57 -23.74
CA HIS A 616 6.95 -0.48 -22.87
C HIS A 616 7.92 -1.44 -23.58
N GLU A 617 8.12 -1.29 -24.90
CA GLU A 617 9.11 -2.10 -25.61
C GLU A 617 10.54 -1.66 -25.33
N TYR A 618 11.47 -2.61 -25.39
CA TYR A 618 12.91 -2.35 -25.42
C TYR A 618 13.35 -1.96 -26.80
N VAL A 619 14.29 -1.05 -26.89
CA VAL A 619 15.02 -0.69 -28.11
C VAL A 619 16.48 -1.04 -27.93
N LEU A 620 16.97 -1.94 -28.77
CA LEU A 620 18.34 -2.38 -28.82
C LEU A 620 19.09 -1.59 -29.92
N PHE A 621 20.06 -0.78 -29.51
CA PHE A 621 20.91 -0.02 -30.43
C PHE A 621 22.22 -0.77 -30.64
N PHE A 622 22.43 -1.29 -31.81
CA PHE A 622 23.68 -1.95 -32.21
C PHE A 622 24.62 -0.94 -32.86
N SER A 623 25.84 -0.85 -32.36
CA SER A 623 26.82 0.10 -32.84
C SER A 623 27.74 -0.50 -33.90
N THR A 624 28.37 0.37 -34.70
CA THR A 624 29.38 -0.01 -35.69
C THR A 624 30.59 -0.75 -35.11
N LYS A 625 30.88 -0.51 -33.80
CA LYS A 625 31.97 -1.18 -33.07
C LYS A 625 31.54 -2.54 -32.47
N GLY A 626 30.32 -3.01 -32.75
CA GLY A 626 29.82 -4.32 -32.29
C GLY A 626 29.32 -4.38 -30.86
N LYS A 627 29.01 -3.26 -30.24
CA LYS A 627 28.32 -3.18 -28.96
C LYS A 627 26.81 -3.11 -29.15
N VAL A 628 26.04 -3.50 -28.11
CA VAL A 628 24.60 -3.29 -28.03
C VAL A 628 24.26 -2.54 -26.75
N TYR A 629 23.43 -1.51 -26.88
CA TYR A 629 22.89 -0.69 -25.80
C TYR A 629 21.39 -0.88 -25.73
N ARG A 630 20.79 -0.85 -24.55
CA ARG A 630 19.36 -1.08 -24.35
C ARG A 630 18.72 0.12 -23.65
N LEU A 631 17.60 0.59 -24.19
CA LEU A 631 16.70 1.56 -23.58
C LEU A 631 15.25 1.09 -23.73
N LYS A 632 14.36 1.58 -22.88
CA LYS A 632 12.92 1.48 -23.12
C LYS A 632 12.47 2.60 -24.06
N VAL A 633 11.39 2.39 -24.83
CA VAL A 633 10.86 3.43 -25.73
C VAL A 633 10.44 4.67 -24.94
N HIS A 634 9.89 4.50 -23.72
CA HIS A 634 9.51 5.64 -22.87
C HIS A 634 10.71 6.47 -22.37
N GLU A 635 11.91 5.92 -22.36
CA GLU A 635 13.15 6.64 -22.01
C GLU A 635 13.68 7.51 -23.16
N LEU A 636 13.20 7.28 -24.40
CA LEU A 636 13.54 8.12 -25.54
C LEU A 636 12.85 9.48 -25.45
N PRO A 637 13.52 10.57 -25.88
CA PRO A 637 12.94 11.91 -25.79
C PRO A 637 11.67 12.02 -26.62
N GLU A 638 10.62 12.52 -26.01
CA GLU A 638 9.38 12.86 -26.69
C GLU A 638 9.55 14.19 -27.41
N GLY A 639 9.11 14.25 -28.64
CA GLY A 639 9.24 15.44 -29.47
C GLY A 639 7.97 15.74 -30.27
N THR A 640 7.84 17.00 -30.67
CA THR A 640 6.85 17.37 -31.67
C THR A 640 7.28 16.86 -33.04
N ARG A 641 6.37 16.77 -33.99
CA ARG A 641 6.65 16.32 -35.34
C ARG A 641 7.79 17.12 -36.04
N GLN A 642 7.90 18.43 -35.74
CA GLN A 642 8.91 19.34 -36.28
C GLN A 642 10.21 19.35 -35.46
N ALA A 643 10.23 18.83 -34.23
CA ALA A 643 11.43 18.81 -33.41
C ALA A 643 12.50 17.91 -34.01
N ARG A 644 13.77 18.30 -33.87
CA ARG A 644 14.94 17.53 -34.35
C ARG A 644 15.16 16.24 -33.55
N GLY A 645 14.80 16.22 -32.28
CA GLY A 645 15.14 15.14 -31.33
C GLY A 645 16.43 15.42 -30.56
N THR A 646 16.91 14.44 -29.85
CA THR A 646 18.14 14.47 -29.05
C THR A 646 19.22 13.58 -29.69
N ALA A 647 20.47 14.03 -29.67
CA ALA A 647 21.58 13.22 -30.16
C ALA A 647 21.74 11.96 -29.27
N ILE A 648 21.88 10.79 -29.87
CA ILE A 648 21.97 9.51 -29.17
C ILE A 648 23.16 9.44 -28.21
N VAL A 649 24.26 10.18 -28.49
CA VAL A 649 25.45 10.30 -27.63
C VAL A 649 25.14 10.97 -26.28
N ASN A 650 24.02 11.69 -26.17
CA ASN A 650 23.54 12.24 -24.90
C ASN A 650 22.71 11.24 -24.10
N LEU A 651 22.23 10.16 -24.72
CA LEU A 651 21.42 9.12 -24.11
C LEU A 651 22.22 7.87 -23.78
N LEU A 652 23.20 7.53 -24.63
CA LEU A 652 24.03 6.34 -24.53
C LEU A 652 25.52 6.71 -24.56
N PRO A 653 26.38 6.02 -23.81
CA PRO A 653 27.81 6.31 -23.72
C PRO A 653 28.57 5.75 -24.93
N PHE A 654 28.35 6.35 -26.12
CA PHE A 654 29.06 5.99 -27.35
C PHE A 654 30.50 6.48 -27.29
N GLU A 655 31.41 5.67 -27.81
CA GLU A 655 32.81 6.03 -27.96
C GLU A 655 33.03 6.93 -29.21
N ASP A 656 34.18 7.62 -29.27
CA ASP A 656 34.52 8.46 -30.41
C ASP A 656 34.49 7.65 -31.74
N GLY A 657 33.77 8.19 -32.73
CA GLY A 657 33.58 7.57 -34.02
C GLY A 657 32.60 6.40 -34.05
N GLU A 658 31.96 6.03 -32.92
CA GLU A 658 30.94 5.01 -32.86
C GLU A 658 29.59 5.56 -33.38
N LYS A 659 28.94 4.79 -34.27
CA LYS A 659 27.62 5.12 -34.86
C LYS A 659 26.67 3.99 -34.70
N ILE A 660 25.37 4.28 -34.85
CA ILE A 660 24.32 3.25 -34.90
C ILE A 660 24.47 2.44 -36.21
N ALA A 661 24.53 1.12 -36.13
CA ALA A 661 24.56 0.22 -37.29
C ALA A 661 23.17 -0.40 -37.54
N SER A 662 22.39 -0.67 -36.49
CA SER A 662 21.03 -1.21 -36.59
C SER A 662 20.28 -1.00 -35.29
N VAL A 663 18.95 -0.96 -35.39
CA VAL A 663 18.05 -0.85 -34.24
C VAL A 663 16.98 -1.94 -34.30
N ILE A 664 16.68 -2.54 -33.15
CA ILE A 664 15.66 -3.60 -33.04
C ILE A 664 14.79 -3.28 -31.84
N SER A 665 13.48 -3.18 -32.03
CA SER A 665 12.52 -3.11 -30.93
C SER A 665 12.03 -4.51 -30.54
N CYS A 666 11.83 -4.75 -29.23
CA CYS A 666 11.30 -6.00 -28.73
C CYS A 666 10.59 -5.82 -27.38
N ARG A 667 9.54 -6.59 -27.16
CA ARG A 667 8.83 -6.64 -25.87
C ARG A 667 9.46 -7.68 -24.95
N GLU A 668 9.85 -8.81 -25.52
CA GLU A 668 10.41 -9.98 -24.84
C GLU A 668 11.63 -10.52 -25.57
N PHE A 669 12.42 -11.36 -24.91
CA PHE A 669 13.63 -11.99 -25.43
C PHE A 669 13.42 -13.52 -25.56
N PRO A 670 12.69 -14.00 -26.57
CA PRO A 670 12.37 -15.41 -26.72
C PRO A 670 13.64 -16.24 -27.02
N GLU A 671 13.67 -17.47 -26.52
CA GLU A 671 14.81 -18.40 -26.71
C GLU A 671 14.87 -18.97 -28.11
N ASP A 672 13.75 -19.05 -28.81
CA ASP A 672 13.57 -19.62 -30.14
C ASP A 672 13.77 -18.62 -31.29
N GLU A 673 13.99 -17.36 -31.00
CA GLU A 673 14.36 -16.32 -31.98
C GLU A 673 15.86 -16.00 -31.91
N TYR A 674 16.42 -15.65 -33.06
CA TYR A 674 17.84 -15.37 -33.19
C TYR A 674 18.07 -14.01 -33.84
N LEU A 675 19.22 -13.40 -33.53
CA LEU A 675 19.75 -12.23 -34.23
C LEU A 675 20.86 -12.66 -35.16
N MET A 676 20.75 -12.26 -36.43
CA MET A 676 21.78 -12.43 -37.46
C MET A 676 22.53 -11.09 -37.64
N PHE A 677 23.83 -11.16 -37.53
CA PHE A 677 24.75 -10.02 -37.68
C PHE A 677 25.50 -10.13 -39.02
N ALA A 678 25.81 -9.00 -39.66
CA ALA A 678 26.66 -8.94 -40.82
C ALA A 678 27.67 -7.77 -40.72
N THR A 679 28.92 -8.02 -41.09
CA THR A 679 29.98 -7.01 -41.08
C THR A 679 30.37 -6.61 -42.53
N ALA A 680 31.05 -5.47 -42.66
CA ALA A 680 31.50 -4.96 -43.98
C ALA A 680 32.42 -5.91 -44.70
N HIS A 681 33.25 -6.68 -43.99
CA HIS A 681 34.14 -7.70 -44.59
C HIS A 681 33.45 -9.06 -44.78
N GLY A 682 32.10 -9.13 -44.66
CA GLY A 682 31.33 -10.31 -45.04
C GLY A 682 31.31 -11.43 -44.00
N MET A 683 31.62 -11.12 -42.76
CA MET A 683 31.39 -12.03 -41.64
C MET A 683 29.91 -12.02 -41.23
N VAL A 684 29.39 -13.18 -40.86
CA VAL A 684 28.02 -13.34 -40.32
C VAL A 684 28.07 -14.09 -39.01
N LYS A 685 27.13 -13.76 -38.10
CA LYS A 685 27.04 -14.42 -36.82
C LYS A 685 25.57 -14.56 -36.45
N LYS A 686 25.20 -15.69 -35.85
CA LYS A 686 23.87 -15.97 -35.33
C LYS A 686 23.95 -16.10 -33.80
N THR A 687 23.12 -15.38 -33.06
CA THR A 687 23.07 -15.44 -31.59
C THR A 687 21.62 -15.46 -31.14
N ALA A 688 21.27 -16.28 -30.13
CA ALA A 688 19.94 -16.32 -29.55
C ALA A 688 19.56 -14.95 -28.97
N MET A 689 18.32 -14.54 -29.17
CA MET A 689 17.81 -13.25 -28.71
C MET A 689 17.85 -13.13 -27.19
N ALA A 690 17.59 -14.23 -26.46
CA ALA A 690 17.69 -14.32 -25.00
C ALA A 690 19.07 -13.96 -24.44
N ALA A 691 20.15 -14.08 -25.23
CA ALA A 691 21.49 -13.66 -24.81
C ALA A 691 21.62 -12.15 -24.57
N TYR A 692 20.66 -11.36 -25.02
CA TYR A 692 20.64 -9.89 -24.92
C TYR A 692 19.67 -9.36 -23.84
N ASP A 693 18.95 -10.24 -23.13
CA ASP A 693 18.04 -9.86 -22.03
C ASP A 693 18.77 -9.08 -20.92
N ARG A 694 20.03 -9.38 -20.64
CA ARG A 694 20.87 -8.70 -19.65
C ARG A 694 21.66 -7.51 -20.22
N SER A 695 21.28 -6.98 -21.40
CA SER A 695 21.90 -5.77 -21.94
C SER A 695 21.62 -4.59 -21.02
N ARG A 696 22.60 -3.70 -20.89
CA ARG A 696 22.53 -2.52 -20.02
C ARG A 696 22.63 -1.24 -20.85
N ARG A 697 22.30 -0.10 -20.21
CA ARG A 697 22.50 1.23 -20.79
C ARG A 697 23.99 1.52 -21.13
N ASP A 698 24.92 0.98 -20.33
CA ASP A 698 26.37 1.14 -20.54
C ASP A 698 26.93 0.31 -21.70
N GLY A 699 26.09 -0.51 -22.31
CA GLY A 699 26.44 -1.35 -23.43
C GLY A 699 27.18 -2.64 -23.08
N ILE A 700 26.96 -3.66 -23.89
CA ILE A 700 27.69 -4.95 -23.81
C ILE A 700 28.18 -5.35 -25.19
N ILE A 701 29.21 -6.20 -25.27
CA ILE A 701 29.69 -6.74 -26.54
C ILE A 701 28.59 -7.60 -27.15
N ALA A 702 28.18 -7.27 -28.39
CA ALA A 702 27.23 -8.02 -29.18
C ALA A 702 27.93 -8.94 -30.20
N ILE A 703 29.06 -8.49 -30.77
CA ILE A 703 29.92 -9.22 -31.68
C ILE A 703 31.35 -8.67 -31.58
N ASN A 704 32.35 -9.54 -31.60
CA ASN A 704 33.74 -9.11 -31.69
C ASN A 704 34.08 -8.76 -33.15
N ILE A 705 34.31 -7.46 -33.43
CA ILE A 705 34.69 -6.94 -34.73
C ILE A 705 36.21 -7.01 -34.87
N LYS A 706 36.69 -7.48 -36.03
CA LYS A 706 38.13 -7.51 -36.37
C LYS A 706 38.61 -6.09 -36.75
N ASP A 707 39.88 -5.86 -36.55
CA ASP A 707 40.50 -4.57 -36.90
C ASP A 707 40.23 -4.21 -38.39
N GLY A 708 39.79 -3.01 -38.62
CA GLY A 708 39.45 -2.48 -39.93
C GLY A 708 38.08 -2.89 -40.48
N ASP A 709 37.31 -3.73 -39.74
CA ASP A 709 35.92 -4.14 -40.09
C ASP A 709 34.92 -3.27 -39.30
N ARG A 710 33.65 -3.30 -39.67
CA ARG A 710 32.55 -2.65 -38.96
C ARG A 710 31.25 -3.47 -39.07
N LEU A 711 30.40 -3.35 -38.06
CA LEU A 711 29.05 -3.93 -38.12
C LEU A 711 28.20 -3.11 -39.11
N LEU A 712 27.54 -3.78 -40.02
CA LEU A 712 26.65 -3.17 -41.03
C LEU A 712 25.18 -3.25 -40.61
N GLY A 713 24.76 -4.33 -39.97
CA GLY A 713 23.37 -4.47 -39.60
C GLY A 713 23.10 -5.78 -38.83
N VAL A 714 21.97 -5.73 -38.14
CA VAL A 714 21.44 -6.85 -37.36
C VAL A 714 19.98 -7.06 -37.75
N ARG A 715 19.58 -8.34 -37.96
CA ARG A 715 18.20 -8.67 -38.31
C ARG A 715 17.71 -9.85 -37.46
N ARG A 716 16.42 -9.84 -37.13
CA ARG A 716 15.79 -11.05 -36.55
C ARG A 716 15.70 -12.15 -37.58
N VAL A 717 15.96 -13.36 -37.14
CA VAL A 717 15.89 -14.55 -37.97
C VAL A 717 15.21 -15.69 -37.22
N LYS A 718 14.34 -16.39 -37.91
CA LYS A 718 13.62 -17.56 -37.39
C LYS A 718 14.10 -18.84 -38.12
N PRO A 719 13.92 -20.01 -37.51
CA PRO A 719 14.22 -21.27 -38.18
C PRO A 719 13.50 -21.39 -39.54
N GLY A 720 14.25 -21.73 -40.59
CA GLY A 720 13.75 -21.82 -41.95
C GLY A 720 13.88 -20.56 -42.81
N ASP A 721 14.32 -19.43 -42.23
CA ASP A 721 14.62 -18.21 -43.00
C ASP A 721 15.89 -18.35 -43.87
N LYS A 722 15.96 -17.54 -44.91
CA LYS A 722 17.14 -17.39 -45.78
C LYS A 722 17.75 -16.01 -45.64
N ILE A 723 19.06 -15.98 -45.68
CA ILE A 723 19.85 -14.76 -45.61
C ILE A 723 20.30 -14.37 -47.03
N ILE A 724 20.04 -13.14 -47.44
CA ILE A 724 20.55 -12.57 -48.68
C ILE A 724 21.48 -11.41 -48.40
N MET A 725 22.68 -11.47 -48.93
CA MET A 725 23.71 -10.41 -48.77
C MET A 725 24.15 -9.94 -50.14
N ALA A 726 24.37 -8.62 -50.30
CA ALA A 726 24.94 -8.09 -51.55
C ALA A 726 26.19 -7.25 -51.27
N THR A 727 27.07 -7.18 -52.30
CA THR A 727 28.33 -6.46 -52.25
C THR A 727 28.33 -5.25 -53.19
N THR A 728 29.21 -4.27 -52.90
CA THR A 728 29.45 -3.10 -53.77
C THR A 728 29.80 -3.46 -55.17
N ALA A 729 30.40 -4.65 -55.40
CA ALA A 729 30.74 -5.19 -56.72
C ALA A 729 29.54 -5.80 -57.50
N GLY A 730 28.29 -5.61 -57.04
CA GLY A 730 27.07 -6.06 -57.71
C GLY A 730 26.81 -7.57 -57.64
N LYS A 731 27.41 -8.27 -56.72
CA LYS A 731 27.14 -9.71 -56.47
C LYS A 731 26.26 -9.89 -55.23
N ALA A 732 25.41 -10.90 -55.25
CA ALA A 732 24.61 -11.30 -54.09
C ALA A 732 24.71 -12.80 -53.84
N ILE A 733 24.66 -13.21 -52.59
CA ILE A 733 24.58 -14.61 -52.14
C ILE A 733 23.33 -14.82 -51.31
N MET A 734 22.67 -15.97 -51.49
CA MET A 734 21.56 -16.41 -50.65
C MET A 734 21.89 -17.77 -50.06
N PHE A 735 21.71 -17.92 -48.73
CA PHE A 735 21.95 -19.19 -48.04
C PHE A 735 20.95 -19.35 -46.89
N SER A 736 20.72 -20.58 -46.42
CA SER A 736 19.83 -20.89 -45.33
C SER A 736 20.45 -20.48 -43.98
N GLU A 737 19.62 -20.06 -43.05
CA GLU A 737 20.03 -19.61 -41.68
C GLU A 737 20.70 -20.75 -40.89
N ASP A 738 20.34 -21.99 -41.11
CA ASP A 738 20.87 -23.18 -40.45
C ASP A 738 22.37 -23.42 -40.74
N GLN A 739 22.88 -22.90 -41.88
CA GLN A 739 24.32 -22.94 -42.20
C GLN A 739 25.14 -22.04 -41.23
N VAL A 740 24.52 -21.17 -40.43
CA VAL A 740 25.18 -20.35 -39.41
C VAL A 740 24.83 -20.88 -38.04
N ARG A 741 25.76 -21.59 -37.40
CA ARG A 741 25.56 -22.12 -36.04
C ARG A 741 25.39 -20.97 -35.05
N ALA A 742 24.43 -21.10 -34.16
CA ALA A 742 24.25 -20.14 -33.05
C ALA A 742 25.47 -20.14 -32.10
N THR A 743 25.98 -18.97 -31.78
CA THR A 743 27.17 -18.76 -30.94
C THR A 743 26.89 -17.67 -29.88
N GLY A 744 27.71 -17.62 -28.84
CA GLY A 744 27.66 -16.59 -27.78
C GLY A 744 27.96 -15.18 -28.30
N ARG A 745 27.70 -14.17 -27.50
CA ARG A 745 27.83 -12.73 -27.84
C ARG A 745 29.27 -12.32 -28.24
N ASP A 746 30.26 -12.86 -27.57
CA ASP A 746 31.70 -12.51 -27.64
C ASP A 746 32.46 -13.24 -28.74
N THR A 747 31.82 -13.62 -29.83
CA THR A 747 32.45 -14.29 -31.00
C THR A 747 32.45 -13.38 -32.23
N SER A 748 33.40 -13.61 -33.17
CA SER A 748 33.54 -12.83 -34.41
C SER A 748 32.70 -13.38 -35.58
N GLY A 749 32.00 -14.49 -35.38
CA GLY A 749 31.21 -15.13 -36.47
C GLY A 749 32.02 -15.91 -37.49
N VAL A 750 31.38 -16.21 -38.61
CA VAL A 750 31.90 -17.02 -39.72
C VAL A 750 31.74 -16.26 -41.04
N ARG A 751 32.49 -16.68 -42.09
CA ARG A 751 32.38 -16.06 -43.41
C ARG A 751 31.00 -16.35 -44.05
N GLY A 752 30.26 -15.27 -44.36
CA GLY A 752 28.96 -15.31 -45.05
C GLY A 752 29.12 -15.27 -46.60
N ILE A 753 29.93 -14.37 -47.08
CA ILE A 753 30.23 -14.18 -48.51
C ILE A 753 31.74 -14.08 -48.74
N GLY A 754 32.21 -14.67 -49.86
CA GLY A 754 33.58 -14.53 -50.34
C GLY A 754 33.71 -13.32 -51.29
N MET A 755 34.57 -12.38 -50.96
CA MET A 755 34.75 -11.09 -51.70
C MET A 755 36.16 -10.91 -52.23
N LYS A 756 36.33 -10.08 -53.27
CA LYS A 756 37.61 -9.56 -53.72
C LYS A 756 38.08 -8.45 -52.74
N ALA A 757 39.37 -8.15 -52.71
CA ALA A 757 39.99 -7.26 -51.75
C ALA A 757 39.38 -5.85 -51.68
N ASP A 758 38.82 -5.33 -52.76
CA ASP A 758 38.30 -3.96 -52.87
C ASP A 758 36.76 -3.88 -52.78
N ALA A 759 36.08 -4.95 -52.37
CA ALA A 759 34.62 -4.98 -52.26
C ALA A 759 34.17 -5.10 -50.81
N GLU A 760 33.13 -4.38 -50.42
CA GLU A 760 32.45 -4.49 -49.14
C GLU A 760 31.06 -5.02 -49.29
N VAL A 761 30.51 -5.59 -48.21
CA VAL A 761 29.08 -5.92 -48.13
C VAL A 761 28.29 -4.62 -47.94
N LEU A 762 27.22 -4.44 -48.70
CA LEU A 762 26.29 -3.31 -48.58
C LEU A 762 25.23 -3.48 -47.51
N GLY A 763 24.77 -4.70 -47.33
CA GLY A 763 23.70 -5.01 -46.41
C GLY A 763 23.33 -6.48 -46.41
N MET A 764 22.51 -6.82 -45.43
CA MET A 764 21.95 -8.15 -45.23
C MET A 764 20.43 -8.00 -44.99
N GLU A 765 19.65 -8.84 -45.69
CA GLU A 765 18.21 -8.93 -45.49
C GLU A 765 17.78 -10.37 -45.23
N ILE A 766 16.67 -10.54 -44.52
CA ILE A 766 16.09 -11.86 -44.25
C ILE A 766 14.88 -12.04 -45.14
N THR A 767 14.72 -13.27 -45.68
CA THR A 767 13.58 -13.64 -46.51
C THR A 767 13.18 -15.09 -46.24
N ASN A 768 11.90 -15.39 -46.34
CA ASN A 768 11.36 -16.75 -46.35
C ASN A 768 11.37 -17.38 -47.74
N GLY A 769 12.08 -16.80 -48.70
CA GLY A 769 12.12 -17.22 -50.12
C GLY A 769 11.08 -16.52 -50.99
N SER A 770 10.20 -15.68 -50.42
CA SER A 770 9.25 -14.84 -51.13
C SER A 770 9.70 -13.36 -51.16
N GLY A 771 9.06 -12.56 -52.01
CA GLY A 771 9.37 -11.15 -52.21
C GLY A 771 10.39 -10.91 -53.34
N GLU A 772 10.84 -9.67 -53.46
CA GLU A 772 11.73 -9.21 -54.52
C GLU A 772 12.92 -8.47 -53.89
N LEU A 773 14.10 -8.72 -54.39
CA LEU A 773 15.30 -7.98 -54.07
C LEU A 773 15.36 -6.70 -54.90
N PHE A 774 15.16 -5.56 -54.28
CA PHE A 774 15.46 -4.24 -54.84
C PHE A 774 16.93 -3.92 -54.69
N VAL A 775 17.55 -3.42 -55.78
CA VAL A 775 18.92 -2.93 -55.80
C VAL A 775 19.01 -1.60 -56.56
N ILE A 776 19.88 -0.70 -56.11
CA ILE A 776 20.13 0.61 -56.76
C ILE A 776 21.62 0.94 -56.75
N THR A 777 22.10 1.56 -57.81
CA THR A 777 23.50 2.05 -57.93
C THR A 777 23.64 3.50 -57.50
N GLU A 778 24.86 3.95 -57.21
CA GLU A 778 25.21 5.32 -56.81
C GLU A 778 24.63 6.39 -57.76
N ARG A 779 24.51 6.10 -59.05
CA ARG A 779 23.99 7.03 -60.07
C ARG A 779 22.51 6.86 -60.39
N GLY A 780 21.77 6.23 -59.44
CA GLY A 780 20.32 6.15 -59.49
C GLY A 780 19.71 5.13 -60.46
N TYR A 781 20.45 4.11 -60.89
CA TYR A 781 19.96 2.98 -61.70
C TYR A 781 19.53 1.84 -60.78
N GLY A 782 18.27 1.48 -60.80
CA GLY A 782 17.71 0.43 -59.91
C GLY A 782 16.79 -0.53 -60.61
N LYS A 783 16.50 -1.62 -59.94
CA LYS A 783 15.56 -2.66 -60.37
C LYS A 783 15.11 -3.52 -59.20
N ARG A 784 14.04 -4.30 -59.40
CA ARG A 784 13.66 -5.38 -58.51
C ARG A 784 13.74 -6.73 -59.21
N THR A 785 14.13 -7.76 -58.50
CA THR A 785 14.30 -9.12 -59.02
C THR A 785 13.69 -10.08 -58.01
N PRO A 786 12.82 -11.05 -58.44
CA PRO A 786 12.24 -12.03 -57.53
C PRO A 786 13.33 -12.76 -56.75
N VAL A 787 13.14 -12.92 -55.43
CA VAL A 787 14.09 -13.66 -54.59
C VAL A 787 14.23 -15.08 -55.04
N ALA A 788 13.19 -15.69 -55.61
CA ALA A 788 13.21 -17.04 -56.20
C ALA A 788 14.24 -17.22 -57.32
N ASP A 789 14.64 -16.12 -58.00
CA ASP A 789 15.65 -16.17 -59.06
C ASP A 789 17.07 -16.36 -58.51
N TYR A 790 17.31 -16.18 -57.23
CA TYR A 790 18.60 -16.38 -56.60
C TYR A 790 18.76 -17.81 -56.13
N PRO A 791 19.81 -18.57 -56.70
CA PRO A 791 20.07 -19.91 -56.23
C PRO A 791 20.53 -19.91 -54.78
N GLU A 792 20.04 -20.82 -53.98
CA GLU A 792 20.57 -21.07 -52.66
C GLU A 792 21.98 -21.63 -52.78
N GLN A 793 22.95 -21.08 -52.08
CA GLN A 793 24.35 -21.44 -52.10
C GLN A 793 24.83 -21.79 -50.68
N ASN A 794 25.99 -22.45 -50.62
CA ASN A 794 26.67 -22.56 -49.33
C ASN A 794 27.26 -21.22 -48.91
N ARG A 795 27.13 -20.86 -47.60
CA ARG A 795 27.75 -19.65 -47.06
C ARG A 795 29.26 -19.60 -47.40
N GLY A 796 29.82 -18.38 -47.55
CA GLY A 796 31.22 -18.18 -47.91
C GLY A 796 31.52 -18.30 -49.42
N GLY A 797 30.49 -18.63 -50.24
CA GLY A 797 30.57 -18.60 -51.68
C GLY A 797 30.77 -17.19 -52.27
N GLN A 798 31.17 -17.07 -53.56
CA GLN A 798 31.39 -15.79 -54.24
C GLN A 798 30.09 -15.09 -54.66
N GLY A 799 28.93 -15.72 -54.50
CA GLY A 799 27.65 -15.23 -54.95
C GLY A 799 27.47 -15.16 -56.47
N VAL A 800 26.31 -14.68 -56.88
CA VAL A 800 25.94 -14.48 -58.30
C VAL A 800 25.74 -12.98 -58.58
N TYR A 801 25.84 -12.58 -59.83
CA TYR A 801 25.53 -11.17 -60.18
C TYR A 801 24.06 -10.88 -59.92
N THR A 802 23.83 -9.80 -59.17
CA THR A 802 22.49 -9.22 -58.93
C THR A 802 22.19 -8.08 -59.86
N ILE A 803 23.22 -7.34 -60.26
CA ILE A 803 23.15 -6.30 -61.29
C ILE A 803 24.44 -6.28 -62.11
N GLN A 804 24.37 -5.96 -63.42
CA GLN A 804 25.55 -5.76 -64.27
C GLN A 804 26.09 -4.36 -64.08
N MET A 805 27.28 -4.30 -63.51
CA MET A 805 28.00 -3.05 -63.23
C MET A 805 28.66 -2.48 -64.48
N THR A 806 28.62 -1.17 -64.64
CA THR A 806 29.33 -0.44 -65.67
C THR A 806 29.88 0.89 -65.10
N ASP A 807 31.01 1.38 -65.57
CA ASP A 807 31.64 2.62 -65.06
C ASP A 807 30.67 3.84 -65.10
N ARG A 808 29.74 3.82 -66.06
CA ARG A 808 28.72 4.87 -66.22
C ARG A 808 27.66 4.87 -65.11
N LYS A 809 27.45 3.76 -64.35
CA LYS A 809 26.40 3.62 -63.36
C LYS A 809 26.89 3.69 -61.91
N GLY A 810 28.17 3.71 -61.67
CA GLY A 810 28.77 3.67 -60.35
C GLY A 810 28.67 2.35 -59.62
N ALA A 811 29.12 2.27 -58.40
CA ALA A 811 29.00 1.07 -57.55
C ALA A 811 27.56 0.81 -57.12
N LEU A 812 27.28 -0.42 -56.66
CA LEU A 812 25.98 -0.70 -56.00
C LEU A 812 25.91 0.07 -54.66
N ALA A 813 24.83 0.82 -54.44
CA ALA A 813 24.70 1.72 -53.31
C ALA A 813 23.79 1.17 -52.19
N ALA A 814 22.69 0.49 -52.56
CA ALA A 814 21.76 -0.08 -51.56
C ALA A 814 20.99 -1.29 -52.09
N MET A 815 20.51 -2.09 -51.13
CA MET A 815 19.63 -3.23 -51.35
C MET A 815 18.54 -3.32 -50.28
N LYS A 816 17.33 -3.79 -50.68
CA LYS A 816 16.22 -4.11 -49.77
C LYS A 816 15.35 -5.22 -50.28
N VAL A 817 14.88 -6.12 -49.42
CA VAL A 817 13.83 -7.06 -49.80
C VAL A 817 12.45 -6.35 -49.64
N VAL A 818 11.69 -6.36 -50.72
CA VAL A 818 10.45 -5.61 -50.84
C VAL A 818 9.28 -6.46 -51.28
N GLY A 819 8.06 -6.05 -50.96
CA GLY A 819 6.80 -6.60 -51.48
C GLY A 819 5.99 -5.52 -52.21
N PRO A 820 4.95 -5.88 -52.94
CA PRO A 820 4.17 -4.93 -53.77
C PRO A 820 3.48 -3.79 -52.96
N GLN A 821 3.27 -3.99 -51.68
CA GLN A 821 2.66 -3.05 -50.76
C GLN A 821 3.62 -2.01 -50.16
N HIS A 822 4.93 -2.16 -50.42
CA HIS A 822 5.92 -1.28 -49.84
C HIS A 822 6.12 0.00 -50.68
N GLU A 823 6.61 1.04 -50.05
CA GLU A 823 7.13 2.25 -50.67
C GLU A 823 8.60 2.42 -50.29
N LEU A 824 9.39 2.96 -51.19
CA LEU A 824 10.81 3.20 -50.95
C LEU A 824 11.12 4.70 -50.94
N LEU A 825 11.97 5.12 -50.00
CA LEU A 825 12.60 6.43 -50.01
C LEU A 825 14.05 6.21 -50.46
N ILE A 826 14.42 6.80 -51.60
CA ILE A 826 15.78 6.78 -52.16
C ILE A 826 16.41 8.12 -51.78
N ILE A 827 17.62 8.08 -51.18
CA ILE A 827 18.25 9.22 -50.55
C ILE A 827 19.64 9.36 -51.14
N THR A 828 20.01 10.61 -51.55
CA THR A 828 21.33 10.94 -52.04
C THR A 828 22.19 11.59 -50.98
N GLU A 829 23.52 11.69 -51.19
CA GLU A 829 24.46 12.38 -50.31
C GLU A 829 24.14 13.86 -50.16
N GLY A 830 23.65 14.51 -51.20
CA GLY A 830 23.16 15.89 -51.23
C GLY A 830 21.73 16.05 -50.68
N ALA A 831 21.23 15.09 -49.84
CA ALA A 831 19.93 15.09 -49.17
C ALA A 831 18.70 15.16 -50.08
N THR A 832 18.83 14.86 -51.37
CA THR A 832 17.67 14.72 -52.27
C THR A 832 16.94 13.40 -52.00
N VAL A 833 15.63 13.47 -51.71
CA VAL A 833 14.80 12.31 -51.39
C VAL A 833 13.73 12.06 -52.47
N LEU A 834 13.73 10.87 -53.03
CA LEU A 834 12.73 10.39 -53.98
C LEU A 834 11.85 9.30 -53.33
N ARG A 835 10.55 9.47 -53.28
CA ARG A 835 9.59 8.45 -52.84
C ARG A 835 8.96 7.74 -54.01
N VAL A 836 9.09 6.40 -54.05
CA VAL A 836 8.62 5.57 -55.17
C VAL A 836 7.85 4.38 -54.60
N LYS A 837 6.72 4.00 -55.22
CA LYS A 837 6.02 2.77 -54.89
C LYS A 837 6.76 1.60 -55.50
N THR A 838 6.91 0.52 -54.74
CA THR A 838 7.58 -0.72 -55.23
C THR A 838 6.98 -1.21 -56.55
N ALA A 839 5.64 -1.14 -56.68
CA ALA A 839 4.93 -1.59 -57.85
C ALA A 839 5.32 -0.81 -59.14
N GLU A 840 5.82 0.40 -59.01
CA GLU A 840 6.24 1.26 -60.16
C GLU A 840 7.67 0.95 -60.64
N ILE A 841 8.44 0.15 -59.88
CA ILE A 841 9.81 -0.21 -60.21
C ILE A 841 9.84 -1.39 -61.14
N SER A 842 10.66 -1.33 -62.19
CA SER A 842 10.76 -2.39 -63.19
C SER A 842 11.28 -3.70 -62.60
N GLN A 843 10.53 -4.77 -62.75
CA GLN A 843 10.94 -6.12 -62.40
C GLN A 843 11.78 -6.71 -63.57
N THR A 844 13.01 -7.12 -63.27
CA THR A 844 13.92 -7.67 -64.30
C THR A 844 14.79 -8.78 -63.71
N GLY A 845 15.32 -9.65 -64.59
CA GLY A 845 16.19 -10.73 -64.15
C GLY A 845 17.53 -10.25 -63.55
N ARG A 846 18.25 -11.15 -62.86
CA ARG A 846 19.48 -10.87 -62.09
C ARG A 846 20.58 -10.16 -62.88
N ALA A 847 20.94 -10.65 -64.10
CA ALA A 847 22.09 -10.17 -64.88
C ALA A 847 21.80 -8.92 -65.73
N THR A 848 20.73 -8.18 -65.46
CA THR A 848 20.36 -6.97 -66.18
C THR A 848 20.99 -5.71 -65.55
N GLN A 849 21.00 -4.62 -66.35
CA GLN A 849 21.65 -3.38 -65.95
C GLN A 849 20.78 -2.42 -65.10
N GLY A 850 19.49 -2.77 -64.83
CA GLY A 850 18.53 -1.88 -64.19
C GLY A 850 18.11 -0.69 -65.07
N VAL A 851 17.12 0.07 -64.63
CA VAL A 851 16.56 1.28 -65.27
C VAL A 851 16.91 2.52 -64.44
N LYS A 852 16.95 3.68 -65.07
CA LYS A 852 17.16 4.93 -64.37
C LYS A 852 15.92 5.29 -63.55
N MET A 853 16.04 5.29 -62.24
CA MET A 853 15.00 5.56 -61.28
C MET A 853 15.05 6.99 -60.76
N MET A 854 16.26 7.51 -60.57
CA MET A 854 16.49 8.84 -60.05
C MET A 854 17.54 9.54 -60.87
N SER A 855 17.34 10.81 -61.22
CA SER A 855 18.40 11.66 -61.76
C SER A 855 19.20 12.21 -60.60
N VAL A 856 20.47 11.87 -60.60
CA VAL A 856 21.45 12.29 -59.56
C VAL A 856 22.30 13.39 -60.19
N ASP A 857 22.48 14.51 -59.52
CA ASP A 857 23.26 15.64 -59.99
C ASP A 857 24.73 15.33 -60.07
N GLU A 858 25.48 16.15 -60.79
CA GLU A 858 26.90 15.91 -61.00
C GLU A 858 27.67 16.14 -59.68
N GLY A 859 28.31 15.13 -59.17
CA GLY A 859 28.96 15.13 -57.85
C GLY A 859 28.17 14.54 -56.70
N ASP A 860 26.86 14.32 -56.88
CA ASP A 860 26.01 13.64 -55.89
C ASP A 860 25.93 12.11 -56.17
N ARG A 861 25.54 11.34 -55.16
CA ARG A 861 25.35 9.87 -55.28
C ARG A 861 24.25 9.36 -54.33
N VAL A 862 23.57 8.28 -54.73
CA VAL A 862 22.65 7.59 -53.85
C VAL A 862 23.43 6.90 -52.73
N THR A 863 23.02 7.14 -51.47
CA THR A 863 23.69 6.63 -50.28
C THR A 863 22.85 5.66 -49.49
N ALA A 864 21.51 5.80 -49.49
CA ALA A 864 20.63 4.97 -48.67
C ALA A 864 19.25 4.74 -49.32
N VAL A 865 18.60 3.66 -48.89
CA VAL A 865 17.19 3.38 -49.21
C VAL A 865 16.45 2.90 -47.98
N ALA A 866 15.39 3.61 -47.63
CA ALA A 866 14.50 3.24 -46.53
C ALA A 866 13.19 2.61 -47.08
N ARG A 867 12.70 1.56 -46.38
CA ARG A 867 11.44 0.89 -46.70
C ARG A 867 10.34 1.36 -45.76
N MET A 868 9.23 1.79 -46.33
CA MET A 868 8.02 2.14 -45.58
C MET A 868 6.96 1.04 -45.79
N THR A 869 6.35 0.62 -44.69
CA THR A 869 5.20 -0.30 -44.70
C THR A 869 3.93 0.51 -44.42
N ALA A 870 2.89 0.38 -45.25
CA ALA A 870 1.60 0.99 -44.93
C ALA A 870 1.04 0.36 -43.65
N ALA A 871 0.57 1.18 -42.70
CA ALA A 871 0.02 0.72 -41.43
C ALA A 871 -1.11 -0.28 -41.67
N LYS A 872 -1.04 -1.47 -41.02
CA LYS A 872 -2.11 -2.45 -41.03
C LYS A 872 -3.33 -1.84 -40.35
N LYS A 873 -4.50 -1.80 -41.03
CA LYS A 873 -5.78 -1.61 -40.36
C LYS A 873 -5.97 -2.74 -39.35
N LYS A 874 -6.23 -2.42 -38.08
CA LYS A 874 -6.80 -3.38 -37.14
C LYS A 874 -8.16 -3.82 -37.67
N ASP A 875 -8.33 -5.09 -38.00
CA ASP A 875 -9.63 -5.71 -38.22
C ASP A 875 -10.40 -5.69 -36.91
N GLY A 876 -11.44 -4.87 -36.84
CA GLY A 876 -12.33 -4.80 -35.69
C GLY A 876 -13.00 -3.43 -35.50
N ASP A 877 -13.62 -2.89 -36.56
CA ASP A 877 -14.70 -1.93 -36.41
C ASP A 877 -15.59 -1.98 -37.67
N SER A 878 -16.64 -2.81 -37.58
CA SER A 878 -17.76 -2.78 -38.49
C SER A 878 -18.62 -1.56 -38.19
N ALA A 879 -18.31 -0.45 -38.81
CA ALA A 879 -19.24 0.68 -38.87
C ALA A 879 -20.19 0.45 -40.03
N GLU A 880 -21.44 0.25 -39.70
CA GLU A 880 -22.58 0.33 -40.61
C GLU A 880 -22.58 1.70 -41.33
N GLY A 881 -22.43 1.68 -42.62
CA GLY A 881 -22.71 2.79 -43.51
C GLY A 881 -24.10 2.63 -44.08
N GLU A 882 -24.97 3.56 -43.76
CA GLU A 882 -26.23 3.78 -44.43
C GLU A 882 -25.96 4.03 -45.94
N ASP A 883 -26.44 3.11 -46.78
CA ASP A 883 -26.79 3.37 -48.15
C ASP A 883 -28.23 2.88 -48.38
N SER A 884 -29.12 3.82 -48.53
CA SER A 884 -30.50 3.65 -48.94
C SER A 884 -30.59 3.06 -50.34
N VAL A 885 -31.17 1.87 -50.45
CA VAL A 885 -31.80 1.37 -51.70
C VAL A 885 -33.16 0.80 -51.34
N GLU A 886 -34.19 1.46 -51.84
CA GLU A 886 -35.56 0.95 -51.93
C GLU A 886 -35.60 -0.32 -52.76
N VAL A 887 -36.22 -1.40 -52.28
CA VAL A 887 -36.89 -2.41 -53.11
C VAL A 887 -38.07 -3.02 -52.32
N GLU A 888 -39.18 -3.09 -52.98
CA GLU A 888 -40.50 -3.56 -52.62
C GLU A 888 -40.61 -5.03 -52.09
N GLY A 889 -41.52 -5.23 -51.17
CA GLY A 889 -42.56 -6.26 -51.16
C GLY A 889 -42.19 -7.71 -50.98
N GLY A 890 -42.66 -8.34 -49.87
CA GLY A 890 -42.73 -9.77 -49.69
C GLY A 890 -43.18 -10.20 -48.28
N GLU A 891 -44.39 -10.77 -48.22
CA GLU A 891 -45.15 -11.20 -47.03
C GLU A 891 -44.50 -12.22 -46.10
N PRO A 892 -45.05 -12.44 -44.87
CA PRO A 892 -44.42 -13.11 -43.75
C PRO A 892 -44.65 -14.63 -43.71
N VAL A 893 -43.74 -15.39 -43.16
CA VAL A 893 -43.96 -16.82 -42.81
C VAL A 893 -43.71 -17.05 -41.30
N ASP A 894 -44.70 -17.77 -40.77
CA ASP A 894 -44.91 -18.13 -39.37
C ASP A 894 -43.83 -18.91 -38.67
N LEU A 895 -43.90 -18.78 -37.31
CA LEU A 895 -43.24 -19.46 -36.18
C LEU A 895 -43.37 -21.01 -36.17
N PRO A 896 -42.64 -21.74 -35.32
CA PRO A 896 -43.31 -22.14 -34.07
C PRO A 896 -42.54 -21.97 -32.76
N ALA A 897 -43.39 -21.76 -31.73
CA ALA A 897 -43.09 -21.58 -30.32
C ALA A 897 -42.59 -22.86 -29.61
N GLY A 898 -41.94 -22.64 -28.46
CA GLY A 898 -41.90 -23.61 -27.40
C GLY A 898 -40.67 -23.57 -26.50
N ALA A 899 -40.77 -22.98 -25.34
CA ALA A 899 -40.59 -23.52 -24.00
C ALA A 899 -40.21 -22.40 -23.00
N VAL A 900 -41.20 -22.08 -22.18
CA VAL A 900 -41.11 -21.21 -21.02
C VAL A 900 -40.76 -22.07 -19.79
N ALA A 901 -39.80 -21.66 -18.97
CA ALA A 901 -39.66 -22.13 -17.61
C ALA A 901 -39.98 -20.95 -16.67
N GLU A 902 -41.01 -21.18 -15.85
CA GLU A 902 -41.60 -20.26 -14.87
C GLU A 902 -40.67 -20.03 -13.68
N VAL A 903 -40.65 -18.77 -13.19
CA VAL A 903 -40.21 -18.40 -11.83
C VAL A 903 -41.34 -17.55 -11.25
N PRO A 904 -41.87 -17.88 -10.03
CA PRO A 904 -43.02 -17.16 -9.47
C PRO A 904 -42.65 -15.82 -8.89
N GLY A 905 -43.37 -14.77 -9.31
CA GLY A 905 -43.40 -13.46 -8.70
C GLY A 905 -44.46 -13.38 -7.64
N ASP A 906 -44.15 -12.71 -6.52
CA ASP A 906 -45.10 -12.27 -5.53
C ASP A 906 -45.20 -10.75 -5.63
N GLU A 907 -46.33 -10.29 -6.20
CA GLU A 907 -46.74 -8.88 -6.23
C GLU A 907 -47.71 -8.62 -5.09
N GLY A 908 -47.23 -7.89 -4.07
CA GLY A 908 -48.12 -7.27 -3.06
C GLY A 908 -48.21 -5.76 -3.30
N HIS A 909 -49.22 -5.37 -4.03
CA HIS A 909 -49.66 -3.99 -4.13
C HIS A 909 -50.35 -3.55 -2.83
N VAL A 910 -49.83 -2.53 -2.15
CA VAL A 910 -50.57 -1.80 -1.10
C VAL A 910 -50.76 -0.36 -1.56
N ASP A 911 -52.03 -0.05 -1.74
CA ASP A 911 -52.59 1.24 -2.05
C ASP A 911 -52.50 2.19 -0.84
N ILE A 912 -51.91 3.39 -0.99
CA ILE A 912 -51.83 4.41 0.06
C ILE A 912 -52.82 5.51 -0.30
N GLY A 913 -53.96 5.47 0.33
CA GLY A 913 -54.92 6.55 0.36
C GLY A 913 -54.41 7.71 1.23
N SER A 914 -54.63 8.91 0.70
CA SER A 914 -54.45 10.20 1.33
C SER A 914 -55.30 10.38 2.59
N GLY A 915 -54.66 10.76 3.71
CA GLY A 915 -55.31 11.21 4.92
C GLY A 915 -54.38 12.05 5.77
N ASP A 916 -54.70 13.34 5.83
CA ASP A 916 -54.16 14.32 6.76
C ASP A 916 -54.46 13.89 8.19
N GLU A 917 -53.46 13.65 9.04
CA GLU A 917 -53.58 13.74 10.51
C GLU A 917 -52.32 14.36 11.10
N THR A 918 -52.53 15.31 11.96
CA THR A 918 -51.54 16.22 12.58
C THR A 918 -50.86 15.59 13.80
N LEU A 919 -49.66 16.11 14.04
CA LEU A 919 -48.63 15.66 15.00
C LEU A 919 -48.94 15.97 16.47
N GLU A 920 -50.18 15.73 16.95
CA GLU A 920 -50.56 16.04 18.36
C GLU A 920 -51.12 14.84 19.16
N ASP A 921 -51.28 13.63 18.60
CA ASP A 921 -51.97 12.52 19.29
C ASP A 921 -51.08 11.31 19.68
N LEU A 922 -49.75 11.54 19.89
CA LEU A 922 -48.85 10.45 20.38
C LEU A 922 -48.02 10.82 21.62
N LEU A 923 -48.66 11.44 22.61
CA LEU A 923 -48.05 11.66 23.94
C LEU A 923 -48.99 11.26 25.08
N GLU A 924 -49.77 10.17 24.99
CA GLU A 924 -50.36 9.49 26.14
C GLU A 924 -50.51 7.98 25.84
N GLU A 925 -49.44 7.19 26.18
CA GLU A 925 -49.46 5.89 26.81
C GLU A 925 -48.04 5.45 27.21
#